data_6829996af6b289898b507e3b9eb60d4e
#
_entry.id   6829996af6b289898b507e3b9eb60d4e
#
_cell.length_a   1.000
_cell.length_b   1.000
_cell.length_c   1.000
_cell.angle_alpha   90.00
_cell.angle_beta   90.00
_cell.angle_gamma   90.00
#
_symmetry.space_group_name_H-M   'P 1'
#
loop_
_entity.id
_entity.type
_entity.pdbx_description
1 polymer ?
#
loop_
_entity_poly.entity_id
_entity_poly.type
_entity_poly.pdbx_seq_one_letter_code
_entity_poly.pdbx_strand_id
1 'polypeptide(L)'
;MKNLKYMAVAALLACGALNATAKDNVEYVDPFIGTTNFSICNPGAIRPHGLMSVVPFNVMGSDLNVQDKDKRWWSACYEYNNKYFTGFAHVTLSGVGCPEMGTLLTMPTSGELCVDYRSYGSEYKNETARPGYYSTELTKYGIKCEVASTLRSSIERYTFPKGKGNLLFNLGNGLTNEVGASLRRVSDTEFEGTRLLGTFCYNPQAVFPMYFVVRVNKKPAAYGMWKKQPAFGNAQAQWDSDQGKYKLYPGYGRDMAGNDIGYYMSYDCAEGEQVEVQVGVSFVSIANARENLNAEQKDFEFEKVVKEGHDEWARTLDRVTVEGGTEDQRRVFYTALYHTQIHPTVLQDVNGEYPKMESNENGKTAGNRYTVYSLWDTYRNLSQLETLLYPDKQVDMINSMIDMYREWGWMPKWELFSRETWTMEGDPAIPYITDAYMRGLRGFDINEAYKAFRTSATTEGKNNRMRPDIDPYIERGYVPMGYYAADMSGDNSVSHALEYYLADNALSILAGELGHKADAKLFRQRALGYKHYYSKESGTLRPITMDGKFLSPFNPEDGYDFTNAPGFHEGSAWNYTFYAPHDVLGMAKLMGGQRKFCDKLQMVFDKGLYDPANEPDIAYPYLFSYFKGDEWRTQKTVNDLLTKYYTARPDGIPGNDDTGTMSAWAIFSMMGLYPDNPGDPSYTLTTPVFDKVTLHLDPKFYPQGDITIETDRTSPSQLYIKSMTLGGKKLNGYRITHKQLIDGKTLRMSLR
;
A
#
# COMPACT_ATOMS: atom_id res chain seq x y z
N MET A 1 10.17 61.58 -34.14
CA MET A 1 9.49 60.28 -34.49
C MET A 1 10.36 59.06 -34.40
N LYS A 2 11.57 59.07 -33.81
CA LYS A 2 12.41 57.88 -33.59
C LYS A 2 12.27 57.26 -32.19
N ASN A 3 11.72 57.98 -31.23
CA ASN A 3 11.58 57.48 -29.84
C ASN A 3 10.26 56.76 -29.53
N LEU A 4 9.29 56.75 -30.46
CA LEU A 4 8.01 56.04 -30.25
C LEU A 4 8.06 54.55 -30.68
N LYS A 5 9.05 54.15 -31.52
CA LYS A 5 9.20 52.73 -31.92
C LYS A 5 9.87 51.83 -30.91
N TYR A 6 10.67 52.39 -30.02
CA TYR A 6 11.34 51.60 -28.96
C TYR A 6 10.48 51.37 -27.73
N MET A 7 9.49 52.19 -27.48
CA MET A 7 8.53 51.95 -26.39
C MET A 7 7.48 50.87 -26.70
N ALA A 8 7.14 50.69 -27.97
CA ALA A 8 6.19 49.66 -28.41
C ALA A 8 6.80 48.26 -28.43
N VAL A 9 8.11 48.12 -28.65
CA VAL A 9 8.83 46.81 -28.62
C VAL A 9 9.13 46.40 -27.21
N ALA A 10 9.39 47.30 -26.27
CA ALA A 10 9.57 46.98 -24.86
C ALA A 10 8.26 46.58 -24.16
N ALA A 11 7.11 47.12 -24.61
CA ALA A 11 5.79 46.72 -24.07
C ALA A 11 5.30 45.35 -24.59
N LEU A 12 5.75 44.93 -25.78
CA LEU A 12 5.42 43.61 -26.34
C LEU A 12 6.32 42.48 -25.81
N LEU A 13 7.52 42.79 -25.29
CA LEU A 13 8.39 41.84 -24.62
C LEU A 13 8.06 41.67 -23.13
N ALA A 14 7.34 42.61 -22.52
CA ALA A 14 6.87 42.51 -21.13
C ALA A 14 5.52 41.77 -20.98
N CYS A 15 4.74 41.60 -22.06
CA CYS A 15 3.49 40.81 -22.04
C CYS A 15 3.67 39.35 -22.44
N GLY A 16 4.86 38.92 -22.81
CA GLY A 16 5.16 37.53 -23.19
C GLY A 16 5.71 36.67 -22.05
N ALA A 17 5.82 37.22 -20.84
CA ALA A 17 6.42 36.50 -19.67
C ALA A 17 5.47 36.31 -18.49
N LEU A 18 4.17 36.20 -18.74
CA LEU A 18 3.21 35.89 -17.66
C LEU A 18 2.08 35.02 -18.19
N ASN A 19 2.30 33.73 -18.19
CA ASN A 19 1.33 32.66 -17.96
C ASN A 19 2.06 31.31 -18.06
N ALA A 20 3.10 31.12 -17.28
CA ALA A 20 3.34 29.78 -16.76
C ALA A 20 2.22 29.60 -15.72
N THR A 21 1.10 29.00 -16.11
CA THR A 21 0.14 28.46 -15.16
C THR A 21 0.94 27.58 -14.20
N ALA A 22 0.80 27.81 -12.89
CA ALA A 22 1.42 26.95 -11.89
C ALA A 22 1.04 25.51 -12.25
N LYS A 23 2.03 24.61 -12.33
CA LYS A 23 1.84 23.20 -12.66
C LYS A 23 0.94 22.60 -11.58
N ASP A 24 -0.11 21.89 -11.99
CA ASP A 24 -0.99 21.17 -11.06
C ASP A 24 -0.18 20.07 -10.33
N ASN A 25 -0.45 19.84 -9.06
CA ASN A 25 0.24 18.82 -8.25
C ASN A 25 0.13 17.41 -8.86
N VAL A 26 -0.97 17.10 -9.54
CA VAL A 26 -1.16 15.86 -10.30
C VAL A 26 -0.10 15.67 -11.39
N GLU A 27 0.37 16.75 -12.02
CA GLU A 27 1.36 16.69 -13.09
C GLU A 27 2.78 16.29 -12.61
N TYR A 28 3.02 16.31 -11.30
CA TYR A 28 4.26 15.80 -10.72
C TYR A 28 4.22 14.29 -10.46
N VAL A 29 3.03 13.68 -10.40
CA VAL A 29 2.92 12.24 -10.14
C VAL A 29 3.43 11.43 -11.33
N ASP A 30 4.34 10.53 -11.06
CA ASP A 30 4.87 9.54 -12.00
C ASP A 30 4.57 8.12 -11.50
N PRO A 31 3.45 7.49 -11.94
CA PRO A 31 3.08 6.16 -11.48
C PRO A 31 4.07 5.04 -11.84
N PHE A 32 5.11 5.32 -12.64
CA PHE A 32 6.17 4.35 -12.90
C PHE A 32 7.19 4.24 -11.76
N ILE A 33 7.28 5.23 -10.85
CA ILE A 33 8.13 5.11 -9.66
C ILE A 33 7.63 3.93 -8.81
N GLY A 34 8.55 3.04 -8.41
CA GLY A 34 8.21 1.85 -7.63
C GLY A 34 7.70 0.65 -8.44
N THR A 35 7.80 0.68 -9.78
CA THR A 35 7.33 -0.42 -10.64
C THR A 35 8.40 -1.45 -10.99
N THR A 36 9.54 -1.40 -10.32
CA THR A 36 10.60 -2.42 -10.34
C THR A 36 11.29 -2.47 -8.98
N ASN A 37 12.35 -3.28 -8.84
CA ASN A 37 13.13 -3.39 -7.60
C ASN A 37 12.32 -3.86 -6.38
N PHE A 38 11.37 -4.76 -6.57
CA PHE A 38 10.46 -5.26 -5.52
C PHE A 38 9.58 -4.22 -4.82
N SER A 39 9.45 -3.02 -5.37
CA SER A 39 8.57 -2.00 -4.77
C SER A 39 7.08 -2.31 -4.96
N ILE A 40 6.76 -3.14 -5.97
CA ILE A 40 5.42 -3.74 -6.20
C ILE A 40 4.34 -2.70 -6.49
N CYS A 41 4.70 -1.47 -6.87
CA CYS A 41 3.74 -0.46 -7.28
C CYS A 41 3.23 -0.71 -8.70
N ASN A 42 2.04 -0.20 -9.01
CA ASN A 42 1.38 -0.37 -10.30
C ASN A 42 1.16 0.96 -11.02
N PRO A 43 1.45 1.07 -12.35
CA PRO A 43 1.24 2.30 -13.10
C PRO A 43 -0.20 2.45 -13.64
N GLY A 44 -1.13 1.60 -13.20
CA GLY A 44 -2.48 1.51 -13.75
C GLY A 44 -3.40 2.67 -13.38
N ALA A 45 -4.60 2.64 -13.97
CA ALA A 45 -5.66 3.57 -13.64
C ALA A 45 -6.36 3.17 -12.34
N ILE A 46 -6.34 4.06 -11.33
CA ILE A 46 -7.02 3.88 -10.05
C ILE A 46 -7.51 5.24 -9.52
N ARG A 47 -8.60 5.26 -8.76
CA ARG A 47 -9.09 6.41 -7.97
C ARG A 47 -8.53 6.39 -6.56
N PRO A 48 -8.49 7.52 -5.84
CA PRO A 48 -8.16 7.52 -4.41
C PRO A 48 -9.03 6.51 -3.66
N HIS A 49 -8.40 5.55 -3.00
CA HIS A 49 -9.07 4.45 -2.29
C HIS A 49 -10.08 3.65 -3.13
N GLY A 50 -9.90 3.63 -4.45
CA GLY A 50 -10.81 2.92 -5.36
C GLY A 50 -10.70 1.40 -5.24
N LEU A 51 -11.84 0.71 -5.25
CA LEU A 51 -11.89 -0.75 -5.35
C LEU A 51 -11.39 -1.22 -6.72
N MET A 52 -11.79 -0.48 -7.79
CA MET A 52 -11.39 -0.78 -9.16
C MET A 52 -10.03 -0.17 -9.48
N SER A 53 -9.10 -1.01 -9.90
CA SER A 53 -7.89 -0.64 -10.62
C SER A 53 -7.82 -1.38 -11.95
N VAL A 54 -7.24 -0.75 -12.97
CA VAL A 54 -6.96 -1.38 -14.27
C VAL A 54 -5.48 -1.24 -14.54
N VAL A 55 -4.76 -2.36 -14.52
CA VAL A 55 -3.29 -2.38 -14.54
C VAL A 55 -2.79 -3.20 -15.72
N PRO A 56 -1.79 -2.71 -16.48
CA PRO A 56 -1.15 -3.53 -17.50
C PRO A 56 -0.57 -4.80 -16.86
N PHE A 57 -0.79 -5.95 -17.52
CA PHE A 57 -0.34 -7.24 -17.03
C PHE A 57 0.77 -7.78 -17.94
N ASN A 58 1.99 -7.80 -17.43
CA ASN A 58 3.17 -8.20 -18.21
C ASN A 58 4.07 -9.23 -17.49
N VAL A 59 3.53 -9.93 -16.48
CA VAL A 59 4.28 -10.87 -15.63
C VAL A 59 3.93 -12.34 -15.87
N MET A 60 3.22 -12.65 -16.96
CA MET A 60 2.94 -14.01 -17.38
C MET A 60 2.97 -14.13 -18.92
N GLY A 61 3.30 -15.31 -19.41
CA GLY A 61 3.13 -15.68 -20.81
C GLY A 61 4.35 -15.48 -21.70
N SER A 62 5.50 -15.08 -21.18
CA SER A 62 6.73 -14.99 -22.00
C SER A 62 7.99 -15.27 -21.20
N ASP A 63 8.81 -16.17 -21.74
CA ASP A 63 10.16 -16.46 -21.23
C ASP A 63 11.13 -15.28 -21.42
N LEU A 64 10.74 -14.27 -22.20
CA LEU A 64 11.54 -13.07 -22.45
C LEU A 64 11.39 -12.02 -21.35
N ASN A 65 10.39 -12.16 -20.50
CA ASN A 65 10.21 -11.26 -19.37
C ASN A 65 11.22 -11.53 -18.26
N VAL A 66 11.74 -10.47 -17.65
CA VAL A 66 12.69 -10.54 -16.53
C VAL A 66 12.03 -11.18 -15.32
N GLN A 67 10.79 -10.78 -15.04
CA GLN A 67 9.93 -11.37 -14.03
C GLN A 67 8.79 -12.11 -14.73
N ASP A 68 8.54 -13.35 -14.33
CA ASP A 68 7.51 -14.21 -14.91
C ASP A 68 6.82 -15.00 -13.79
N LYS A 69 5.57 -14.66 -13.50
CA LYS A 69 4.74 -15.32 -12.47
C LYS A 69 4.54 -16.81 -12.75
N ASP A 70 4.54 -17.22 -14.00
CA ASP A 70 4.42 -18.64 -14.38
C ASP A 70 5.59 -19.51 -13.85
N LYS A 71 6.73 -18.90 -13.62
CA LYS A 71 7.97 -19.59 -13.23
C LYS A 71 8.40 -19.35 -11.81
N ARG A 72 7.96 -18.27 -11.21
CA ARG A 72 8.41 -17.86 -9.88
C ARG A 72 7.36 -17.01 -9.17
N TRP A 73 7.57 -16.84 -7.88
CA TRP A 73 6.78 -15.92 -7.08
C TRP A 73 6.94 -14.49 -7.57
N TRP A 74 5.81 -13.83 -7.90
CA TRP A 74 5.77 -12.42 -8.22
C TRP A 74 4.42 -11.81 -7.80
N SER A 75 4.44 -10.69 -7.09
CA SER A 75 3.23 -10.12 -6.46
C SER A 75 2.67 -8.88 -7.16
N ALA A 76 3.37 -8.34 -8.18
CA ALA A 76 2.85 -7.25 -9.00
C ALA A 76 2.28 -7.74 -10.34
N CYS A 77 1.29 -7.04 -10.87
CA CYS A 77 0.80 -7.24 -12.24
C CYS A 77 1.77 -6.73 -13.30
N TYR A 78 2.58 -5.75 -12.94
CA TYR A 78 3.47 -5.03 -13.83
C TYR A 78 4.91 -5.01 -13.30
N GLU A 79 5.86 -5.19 -14.19
CA GLU A 79 7.30 -4.99 -13.97
C GLU A 79 7.84 -4.12 -15.10
N TYR A 80 8.45 -2.99 -14.76
CA TYR A 80 8.91 -1.98 -15.74
C TYR A 80 9.85 -2.55 -16.81
N ASN A 81 10.70 -3.49 -16.44
CA ASN A 81 11.68 -4.08 -17.36
C ASN A 81 11.10 -5.18 -18.27
N ASN A 82 9.88 -5.65 -17.97
CA ASN A 82 9.19 -6.62 -18.82
C ASN A 82 8.65 -5.94 -20.09
N LYS A 83 8.70 -6.67 -21.20
CA LYS A 83 8.34 -6.11 -22.52
C LYS A 83 7.22 -6.88 -23.23
N TYR A 84 6.60 -7.84 -22.52
CA TYR A 84 5.59 -8.70 -23.11
C TYR A 84 4.26 -8.59 -22.34
N PHE A 85 3.32 -7.90 -22.95
CA PHE A 85 2.00 -7.60 -22.42
C PHE A 85 1.00 -8.71 -22.77
N THR A 86 0.17 -9.14 -21.80
CA THR A 86 -0.83 -10.17 -21.97
C THR A 86 -2.25 -9.78 -21.57
N GLY A 87 -2.48 -8.53 -21.20
CA GLY A 87 -3.81 -7.99 -20.90
C GLY A 87 -3.80 -6.83 -19.92
N PHE A 88 -4.98 -6.32 -19.62
CA PHE A 88 -5.24 -5.43 -18.49
C PHE A 88 -5.92 -6.23 -17.38
N ALA A 89 -5.34 -6.25 -16.20
CA ALA A 89 -5.89 -6.88 -15.01
C ALA A 89 -6.80 -5.91 -14.24
N HIS A 90 -7.85 -6.45 -13.65
CA HIS A 90 -8.80 -5.69 -12.84
C HIS A 90 -8.67 -6.05 -11.37
N VAL A 91 -8.86 -5.07 -10.49
CA VAL A 91 -8.76 -5.17 -9.04
C VAL A 91 -7.41 -5.74 -8.64
N THR A 92 -6.44 -4.87 -8.44
CA THR A 92 -5.06 -5.25 -8.12
C THR A 92 -4.62 -4.67 -6.79
N LEU A 93 -3.66 -5.30 -6.16
CA LEU A 93 -2.95 -4.74 -5.01
C LEU A 93 -1.75 -3.92 -5.50
N SER A 94 -1.34 -2.92 -4.72
CA SER A 94 -0.15 -2.11 -4.96
C SER A 94 0.67 -2.02 -3.68
N GLY A 95 1.97 -2.28 -3.76
CA GLY A 95 2.86 -2.32 -2.61
C GLY A 95 2.50 -3.46 -1.64
N VAL A 96 2.23 -4.67 -2.14
CA VAL A 96 1.89 -5.84 -1.32
C VAL A 96 2.77 -7.00 -1.70
N GLY A 97 3.50 -7.55 -0.74
CA GLY A 97 4.53 -8.56 -0.96
C GLY A 97 4.02 -9.95 -1.38
N CYS A 98 2.76 -10.27 -1.16
CA CYS A 98 2.17 -11.56 -1.54
C CYS A 98 1.32 -11.45 -2.82
N PRO A 99 1.43 -12.42 -3.75
CA PRO A 99 0.62 -12.42 -4.97
C PRO A 99 -0.85 -12.70 -4.67
N GLU A 100 -1.72 -11.78 -5.08
CA GLU A 100 -3.17 -11.92 -5.01
C GLU A 100 -3.86 -10.96 -5.99
N MET A 101 -5.12 -11.20 -6.31
CA MET A 101 -5.94 -10.36 -7.17
C MET A 101 -5.45 -10.31 -8.63
N GLY A 102 -5.54 -9.18 -9.30
CA GLY A 102 -5.04 -8.95 -10.65
C GLY A 102 -5.62 -9.91 -11.69
N THR A 103 -6.92 -10.07 -11.70
CA THR A 103 -7.67 -11.08 -12.49
C THR A 103 -8.59 -10.43 -13.53
N LEU A 104 -9.38 -11.24 -14.25
CA LEU A 104 -10.26 -10.79 -15.34
C LEU A 104 -9.45 -9.94 -16.36
N LEU A 105 -8.52 -10.61 -17.05
CA LEU A 105 -7.64 -9.93 -17.99
C LEU A 105 -8.37 -9.62 -19.29
N THR A 106 -8.39 -8.35 -19.70
CA THR A 106 -8.89 -7.91 -21.00
C THR A 106 -7.73 -7.75 -21.96
N MET A 107 -7.74 -8.47 -23.10
CA MET A 107 -6.69 -8.40 -24.12
C MET A 107 -7.29 -8.13 -25.50
N PRO A 108 -7.01 -6.96 -26.13
CA PRO A 108 -7.37 -6.72 -27.52
C PRO A 108 -6.33 -7.35 -28.45
N THR A 109 -6.78 -8.00 -29.52
CA THR A 109 -5.92 -8.54 -30.58
C THR A 109 -6.49 -8.21 -31.96
N SER A 110 -5.65 -8.24 -33.01
CA SER A 110 -6.10 -8.13 -34.39
C SER A 110 -5.69 -9.35 -35.21
N GLY A 111 -6.45 -9.66 -36.26
CA GLY A 111 -6.21 -10.81 -37.10
C GLY A 111 -6.94 -12.07 -36.63
N GLU A 112 -6.30 -13.22 -36.78
CA GLU A 112 -6.87 -14.53 -36.40
C GLU A 112 -7.07 -14.65 -34.87
N LEU A 113 -8.18 -15.24 -34.45
CA LEU A 113 -8.49 -15.44 -33.03
C LEU A 113 -7.54 -16.48 -32.42
N CYS A 114 -6.80 -16.05 -31.38
CA CYS A 114 -5.98 -16.90 -30.55
C CYS A 114 -6.32 -16.63 -29.08
N VAL A 115 -6.56 -17.68 -28.28
CA VAL A 115 -6.93 -17.56 -26.86
C VAL A 115 -5.86 -18.10 -25.90
N ASP A 116 -4.78 -18.64 -26.43
CA ASP A 116 -3.63 -19.07 -25.65
C ASP A 116 -2.76 -17.84 -25.28
N TYR A 117 -2.70 -17.49 -24.00
CA TYR A 117 -1.99 -16.32 -23.50
C TYR A 117 -0.49 -16.34 -23.81
N ARG A 118 0.13 -17.51 -23.91
CA ARG A 118 1.53 -17.65 -24.33
C ARG A 118 1.76 -17.29 -25.79
N SER A 119 0.69 -17.28 -26.60
CA SER A 119 0.73 -17.00 -28.02
C SER A 119 0.13 -15.65 -28.40
N TYR A 120 -0.88 -15.16 -27.67
CA TYR A 120 -1.53 -13.89 -28.00
C TYR A 120 -0.83 -12.64 -27.44
N GLY A 121 0.10 -12.77 -26.51
CA GLY A 121 0.80 -11.60 -25.96
C GLY A 121 1.50 -10.77 -27.03
N SER A 122 1.81 -9.54 -26.70
CA SER A 122 2.42 -8.54 -27.58
C SER A 122 3.51 -7.75 -26.90
N GLU A 123 4.57 -7.42 -27.58
CA GLU A 123 5.38 -6.27 -27.19
C GLU A 123 4.54 -4.99 -27.26
N TYR A 124 4.93 -3.98 -26.47
CA TYR A 124 4.22 -2.71 -26.37
C TYR A 124 5.17 -1.52 -26.28
N LYS A 125 4.64 -0.33 -26.55
CA LYS A 125 5.42 0.92 -26.56
C LYS A 125 4.52 2.12 -26.25
N ASN A 126 5.13 3.31 -26.16
CA ASN A 126 4.44 4.58 -25.97
C ASN A 126 3.53 4.58 -24.74
N GLU A 127 4.05 4.04 -23.63
CA GLU A 127 3.34 4.03 -22.37
C GLU A 127 3.17 5.44 -21.83
N THR A 128 1.98 5.72 -21.31
CA THR A 128 1.68 6.93 -20.55
C THR A 128 0.88 6.51 -19.31
N ALA A 129 1.38 6.84 -18.13
CA ALA A 129 0.68 6.65 -16.88
C ALA A 129 0.52 8.01 -16.18
N ARG A 130 -0.65 8.24 -15.63
CA ARG A 130 -0.96 9.38 -14.76
C ARG A 130 -2.10 9.00 -13.82
N PRO A 131 -2.31 9.71 -12.71
CA PRO A 131 -3.38 9.37 -11.78
C PRO A 131 -4.74 9.19 -12.48
N GLY A 132 -5.34 8.00 -12.34
CA GLY A 132 -6.63 7.65 -12.94
C GLY A 132 -6.61 7.27 -14.43
N TYR A 133 -5.45 7.21 -15.08
CA TYR A 133 -5.36 6.91 -16.51
C TYR A 133 -4.06 6.17 -16.88
N TYR A 134 -4.16 5.21 -17.80
CA TYR A 134 -3.01 4.58 -18.44
C TYR A 134 -3.28 4.35 -19.94
N SER A 135 -2.23 4.42 -20.77
CA SER A 135 -2.31 4.05 -22.18
C SER A 135 -1.03 3.42 -22.71
N THR A 136 -1.15 2.57 -23.75
CA THR A 136 -0.03 1.96 -24.48
C THR A 136 -0.44 1.57 -25.89
N GLU A 137 0.53 1.19 -26.73
CA GLU A 137 0.33 0.64 -28.08
C GLU A 137 0.88 -0.78 -28.17
N LEU A 138 0.04 -1.76 -28.54
CA LEU A 138 0.44 -3.13 -28.79
C LEU A 138 1.04 -3.27 -30.19
N THR A 139 2.35 -3.53 -30.26
CA THR A 139 3.10 -3.46 -31.53
C THR A 139 2.74 -4.58 -32.49
N LYS A 140 2.48 -5.79 -31.97
CA LYS A 140 2.05 -6.96 -32.76
C LYS A 140 0.73 -6.73 -33.49
N TYR A 141 -0.16 -5.95 -32.91
CA TYR A 141 -1.53 -5.80 -33.35
C TYR A 141 -1.86 -4.41 -33.92
N GLY A 142 -0.98 -3.43 -33.71
CA GLY A 142 -1.23 -2.04 -34.10
C GLY A 142 -2.42 -1.41 -33.36
N ILE A 143 -2.68 -1.83 -32.12
CA ILE A 143 -3.83 -1.37 -31.32
C ILE A 143 -3.35 -0.38 -30.28
N LYS A 144 -4.00 0.80 -30.22
CA LYS A 144 -3.86 1.72 -29.09
C LYS A 144 -4.86 1.32 -28.01
N CYS A 145 -4.35 1.19 -26.78
CA CYS A 145 -5.11 0.85 -25.59
C CYS A 145 -5.11 2.05 -24.64
N GLU A 146 -6.28 2.40 -24.10
CA GLU A 146 -6.47 3.46 -23.12
C GLU A 146 -7.42 2.96 -22.04
N VAL A 147 -7.08 3.19 -20.75
CA VAL A 147 -7.90 2.73 -19.63
C VAL A 147 -8.06 3.81 -18.58
N ALA A 148 -9.23 3.84 -17.95
CA ALA A 148 -9.56 4.71 -16.83
C ALA A 148 -10.49 3.99 -15.84
N SER A 149 -10.60 4.47 -14.61
CA SER A 149 -11.42 3.85 -13.56
C SER A 149 -12.31 4.86 -12.85
N THR A 150 -13.38 4.34 -12.26
CA THR A 150 -14.17 4.95 -11.19
C THR A 150 -13.89 4.21 -9.88
N LEU A 151 -14.69 4.39 -8.83
CA LEU A 151 -14.44 3.70 -7.56
C LEU A 151 -14.63 2.17 -7.66
N ARG A 152 -15.64 1.68 -8.43
CA ARG A 152 -16.02 0.25 -8.51
C ARG A 152 -16.15 -0.26 -9.93
N SER A 153 -15.82 0.57 -10.91
CA SER A 153 -15.91 0.21 -12.32
C SER A 153 -14.78 0.80 -13.15
N SER A 154 -14.56 0.25 -14.34
CA SER A 154 -13.56 0.75 -15.30
C SER A 154 -14.18 1.03 -16.65
N ILE A 155 -13.48 1.83 -17.44
CA ILE A 155 -13.73 1.99 -18.87
C ILE A 155 -12.41 1.86 -19.63
N GLU A 156 -12.43 1.08 -20.68
CA GLU A 156 -11.29 0.79 -21.53
C GLU A 156 -11.66 1.12 -22.97
N ARG A 157 -10.74 1.73 -23.72
CA ARG A 157 -10.93 2.08 -25.12
C ARG A 157 -9.82 1.50 -25.97
N TYR A 158 -10.19 0.75 -26.98
CA TYR A 158 -9.30 0.07 -27.89
C TYR A 158 -9.50 0.60 -29.33
N THR A 159 -8.46 1.19 -29.90
CA THR A 159 -8.47 1.70 -31.27
C THR A 159 -7.82 0.67 -32.19
N PHE A 160 -8.63 0.07 -33.06
CA PHE A 160 -8.22 -1.02 -33.95
C PHE A 160 -7.75 -0.55 -35.32
N PRO A 161 -6.78 -1.25 -35.94
CA PRO A 161 -6.53 -1.13 -37.38
C PRO A 161 -7.67 -1.76 -38.17
N LYS A 162 -7.72 -1.49 -39.48
CA LYS A 162 -8.68 -2.13 -40.38
C LYS A 162 -8.49 -3.64 -40.40
N GLY A 163 -9.57 -4.39 -40.21
CA GLY A 163 -9.58 -5.86 -40.30
C GLY A 163 -10.35 -6.53 -39.19
N LYS A 164 -9.95 -7.74 -38.86
CA LYS A 164 -10.54 -8.48 -37.73
C LYS A 164 -9.94 -7.96 -36.42
N GLY A 165 -10.80 -7.54 -35.50
CA GLY A 165 -10.44 -7.21 -34.12
C GLY A 165 -11.07 -8.21 -33.15
N ASN A 166 -10.38 -8.54 -32.07
CA ASN A 166 -10.92 -9.41 -31.02
C ASN A 166 -10.70 -8.79 -29.66
N LEU A 167 -11.65 -8.94 -28.76
CA LEU A 167 -11.52 -8.69 -27.31
C LEU A 167 -11.58 -10.04 -26.61
N LEU A 168 -10.55 -10.34 -25.83
CA LEU A 168 -10.42 -11.55 -25.04
C LEU A 168 -10.57 -11.20 -23.57
N PHE A 169 -11.40 -11.94 -22.84
CA PHE A 169 -11.62 -11.78 -21.39
C PHE A 169 -11.20 -13.08 -20.71
N ASN A 170 -10.01 -13.10 -20.15
CA ASN A 170 -9.38 -14.28 -19.59
C ASN A 170 -9.61 -14.33 -18.07
N LEU A 171 -10.20 -15.41 -17.59
CA LEU A 171 -10.47 -15.70 -16.18
C LEU A 171 -9.54 -16.78 -15.59
N GLY A 172 -8.68 -17.37 -16.44
CA GLY A 172 -7.73 -18.38 -15.99
C GLY A 172 -6.45 -17.78 -15.39
N ASN A 173 -6.06 -16.60 -15.85
CA ASN A 173 -4.83 -15.93 -15.44
C ASN A 173 -5.10 -14.87 -14.37
N GLY A 174 -4.06 -14.56 -13.60
CA GLY A 174 -4.07 -13.55 -12.53
C GLY A 174 -2.95 -13.80 -11.52
N LEU A 175 -2.88 -12.97 -10.50
CA LEU A 175 -1.92 -13.15 -9.41
C LEU A 175 -2.47 -14.03 -8.28
N THR A 176 -3.79 -14.15 -8.18
CA THR A 176 -4.43 -14.98 -7.13
C THR A 176 -3.94 -16.42 -7.14
N ASN A 177 -3.82 -17.00 -5.96
CA ASN A 177 -3.44 -18.40 -5.77
C ASN A 177 -4.65 -19.36 -5.89
N GLU A 178 -5.88 -18.82 -5.94
CA GLU A 178 -7.08 -19.62 -6.10
C GLU A 178 -7.44 -19.86 -7.56
N VAL A 179 -8.23 -20.91 -7.78
CA VAL A 179 -8.77 -21.29 -9.08
C VAL A 179 -10.29 -21.40 -9.01
N GLY A 180 -10.93 -21.22 -10.15
CA GLY A 180 -12.38 -21.33 -10.27
C GLY A 180 -13.02 -20.05 -10.75
N ALA A 181 -13.74 -20.16 -11.86
CA ALA A 181 -14.50 -19.07 -12.44
C ALA A 181 -15.79 -19.57 -13.05
N SER A 182 -16.77 -18.69 -13.18
CA SER A 182 -17.97 -18.91 -13.97
C SER A 182 -18.30 -17.69 -14.81
N LEU A 183 -18.91 -17.91 -15.98
CA LEU A 183 -19.37 -16.82 -16.83
C LEU A 183 -20.59 -17.24 -17.65
N ARG A 184 -21.40 -16.28 -18.05
CA ARG A 184 -22.50 -16.43 -18.97
C ARG A 184 -22.73 -15.16 -19.79
N ARG A 185 -23.23 -15.31 -20.99
CA ARG A 185 -23.67 -14.20 -21.82
C ARG A 185 -25.06 -13.75 -21.39
N VAL A 186 -25.24 -12.44 -21.25
CA VAL A 186 -26.53 -11.81 -20.88
C VAL A 186 -27.25 -11.27 -22.13
N SER A 187 -26.49 -10.58 -22.99
CA SER A 187 -27.00 -9.95 -24.22
C SER A 187 -25.96 -10.01 -25.34
N ASP A 188 -26.23 -9.32 -26.45
CA ASP A 188 -25.24 -9.16 -27.52
C ASP A 188 -24.01 -8.38 -27.10
N THR A 189 -24.15 -7.51 -26.08
CA THR A 189 -23.11 -6.60 -25.63
C THR A 189 -22.76 -6.73 -24.15
N GLU A 190 -23.32 -7.73 -23.46
CA GLU A 190 -23.09 -7.90 -22.02
C GLU A 190 -22.88 -9.37 -21.66
N PHE A 191 -21.89 -9.65 -20.83
CA PHE A 191 -21.72 -10.89 -20.10
C PHE A 191 -21.35 -10.63 -18.63
N GLU A 192 -21.52 -11.63 -17.79
CA GLU A 192 -21.30 -11.56 -16.35
C GLU A 192 -20.67 -12.84 -15.83
N GLY A 193 -20.12 -12.79 -14.62
CA GLY A 193 -19.53 -13.97 -14.03
C GLY A 193 -18.98 -13.77 -12.64
N THR A 194 -18.21 -14.78 -12.22
CA THR A 194 -17.51 -14.81 -10.93
C THR A 194 -16.10 -15.32 -11.09
N ARG A 195 -15.22 -14.90 -10.21
CA ARG A 195 -13.86 -15.43 -10.06
C ARG A 195 -13.58 -15.64 -8.57
N LEU A 196 -13.15 -16.85 -8.23
CA LEU A 196 -12.71 -17.15 -6.87
C LEU A 196 -11.29 -16.62 -6.68
N LEU A 197 -11.04 -15.95 -5.56
CA LEU A 197 -9.79 -15.30 -5.19
C LEU A 197 -9.40 -15.76 -3.78
N GLY A 198 -8.13 -15.58 -3.43
CA GLY A 198 -7.65 -15.86 -2.08
C GLY A 198 -6.43 -16.77 -2.02
N THR A 199 -6.28 -17.43 -0.87
CA THR A 199 -5.07 -18.17 -0.48
C THR A 199 -3.84 -17.24 -0.41
N PHE A 200 -4.10 -16.00 0.03
CA PHE A 200 -3.08 -14.97 0.22
C PHE A 200 -2.01 -15.46 1.22
N CYS A 201 -0.74 -15.30 0.87
CA CYS A 201 0.39 -15.82 1.64
C CYS A 201 0.19 -17.27 2.11
N TYR A 202 -0.42 -18.10 1.25
CA TYR A 202 -0.73 -19.52 1.50
C TYR A 202 -1.73 -19.77 2.65
N ASN A 203 -2.50 -18.77 3.09
CA ASN A 203 -3.60 -19.01 4.00
C ASN A 203 -4.82 -19.59 3.25
N PRO A 204 -5.12 -20.89 3.34
CA PRO A 204 -6.20 -21.53 2.57
C PRO A 204 -7.60 -21.12 3.07
N GLN A 205 -7.71 -20.40 4.18
CA GLN A 205 -8.99 -19.94 4.74
C GLN A 205 -9.40 -18.56 4.20
N ALA A 206 -8.45 -17.77 3.72
CA ALA A 206 -8.72 -16.44 3.17
C ALA A 206 -9.19 -16.53 1.71
N VAL A 207 -10.39 -17.09 1.48
CA VAL A 207 -10.99 -17.28 0.15
C VAL A 207 -12.28 -16.49 0.03
N PHE A 208 -12.44 -15.79 -1.09
CA PHE A 208 -13.61 -14.94 -1.34
C PHE A 208 -13.92 -14.84 -2.84
N PRO A 209 -15.21 -14.68 -3.24
CA PRO A 209 -15.59 -14.48 -4.63
C PRO A 209 -15.55 -13.01 -5.03
N MET A 210 -15.09 -12.73 -6.25
CA MET A 210 -15.34 -11.48 -6.96
C MET A 210 -16.41 -11.72 -8.02
N TYR A 211 -17.41 -10.84 -8.08
CA TYR A 211 -18.47 -10.82 -9.08
C TYR A 211 -18.23 -9.67 -10.05
N PHE A 212 -18.54 -9.92 -11.34
CA PHE A 212 -18.32 -8.89 -12.36
C PHE A 212 -19.42 -8.86 -13.41
N VAL A 213 -19.56 -7.69 -14.05
CA VAL A 213 -20.36 -7.45 -15.25
C VAL A 213 -19.48 -6.71 -16.24
N VAL A 214 -19.48 -7.18 -17.49
CA VAL A 214 -18.74 -6.55 -18.60
C VAL A 214 -19.71 -6.13 -19.69
N ARG A 215 -19.58 -4.89 -20.15
CA ARG A 215 -20.33 -4.31 -21.28
C ARG A 215 -19.39 -3.80 -22.36
N VAL A 216 -19.84 -3.87 -23.59
CA VAL A 216 -19.18 -3.28 -24.76
C VAL A 216 -20.14 -2.34 -25.48
N ASN A 217 -19.61 -1.26 -26.06
CA ASN A 217 -20.40 -0.26 -26.77
C ASN A 217 -20.87 -0.73 -28.17
N LYS A 218 -20.33 -1.84 -28.68
CA LYS A 218 -20.59 -2.34 -30.02
C LYS A 218 -20.92 -3.82 -30.02
N LYS A 219 -22.00 -4.21 -30.75
CA LYS A 219 -22.33 -5.62 -30.96
C LYS A 219 -21.20 -6.32 -31.75
N PRO A 220 -20.67 -7.48 -31.28
CA PRO A 220 -19.68 -8.25 -32.01
C PRO A 220 -20.28 -8.94 -33.23
N ALA A 221 -19.45 -9.15 -34.26
CA ALA A 221 -19.78 -10.00 -35.41
C ALA A 221 -19.79 -11.48 -35.05
N ALA A 222 -18.95 -11.89 -34.12
CA ALA A 222 -18.92 -13.25 -33.56
C ALA A 222 -18.53 -13.22 -32.10
N TYR A 223 -18.92 -14.23 -31.34
CA TYR A 223 -18.60 -14.43 -29.94
C TYR A 223 -18.47 -15.88 -29.58
N GLY A 224 -17.95 -16.21 -28.46
CA GLY A 224 -17.90 -17.55 -27.89
C GLY A 224 -17.10 -17.60 -26.58
N MET A 225 -16.93 -18.79 -26.12
CA MET A 225 -16.16 -19.07 -24.90
C MET A 225 -15.01 -20.01 -25.23
N TRP A 226 -14.05 -20.07 -24.33
CA TRP A 226 -13.02 -21.11 -24.36
C TRP A 226 -12.83 -21.72 -22.97
N LYS A 227 -12.26 -22.91 -23.00
CA LYS A 227 -11.83 -23.62 -21.80
C LYS A 227 -10.57 -24.41 -22.10
N LYS A 228 -9.59 -24.33 -21.22
CA LYS A 228 -8.44 -25.22 -21.27
C LYS A 228 -8.84 -26.59 -20.76
N GLN A 229 -8.60 -27.61 -21.58
CA GLN A 229 -8.93 -28.98 -21.20
C GLN A 229 -7.94 -29.43 -20.10
N PRO A 230 -8.44 -29.97 -18.99
CA PRO A 230 -7.58 -30.44 -17.92
C PRO A 230 -6.69 -31.59 -18.36
N ALA A 231 -5.48 -31.67 -17.83
CA ALA A 231 -4.58 -32.79 -18.02
C ALA A 231 -4.83 -33.83 -16.91
N PHE A 232 -5.67 -34.82 -17.16
CA PHE A 232 -5.98 -35.88 -16.20
C PHE A 232 -4.99 -37.04 -16.30
N GLY A 233 -4.55 -37.56 -15.17
CA GLY A 233 -3.78 -38.81 -15.09
C GLY A 233 -4.62 -40.11 -15.10
N ASN A 234 -5.85 -40.06 -15.62
CA ASN A 234 -6.76 -41.21 -15.66
C ASN A 234 -6.96 -41.73 -17.08
N ALA A 235 -7.62 -42.87 -17.22
CA ALA A 235 -7.85 -43.52 -18.50
C ALA A 235 -8.62 -42.63 -19.49
N GLN A 236 -9.57 -41.83 -19.04
CA GLN A 236 -10.33 -40.90 -19.90
C GLN A 236 -9.42 -39.85 -20.55
N ALA A 237 -8.46 -39.33 -19.78
CA ALA A 237 -7.52 -38.31 -20.28
C ALA A 237 -6.60 -38.83 -21.36
N GLN A 238 -6.28 -40.14 -21.37
CA GLN A 238 -5.43 -40.76 -22.41
C GLN A 238 -6.11 -40.77 -23.79
N TRP A 239 -7.42 -40.70 -23.85
CA TRP A 239 -8.20 -40.66 -25.08
C TRP A 239 -8.55 -39.25 -25.55
N ASP A 240 -8.29 -38.22 -24.72
CA ASP A 240 -8.57 -36.83 -25.07
C ASP A 240 -7.33 -36.19 -25.72
N SER A 241 -7.38 -36.02 -27.05
CA SER A 241 -6.32 -35.38 -27.84
C SER A 241 -6.16 -33.87 -27.52
N ASP A 242 -7.17 -33.27 -26.88
CA ASP A 242 -7.18 -31.84 -26.52
C ASP A 242 -6.70 -31.57 -25.08
N GLN A 243 -6.27 -32.62 -24.39
CA GLN A 243 -5.76 -32.53 -23.03
C GLN A 243 -4.66 -31.43 -22.91
N GLY A 244 -4.84 -30.51 -21.97
CA GLY A 244 -3.93 -29.38 -21.78
C GLY A 244 -4.02 -28.26 -22.82
N LYS A 245 -4.89 -28.40 -23.84
CA LYS A 245 -5.08 -27.40 -24.90
C LYS A 245 -6.33 -26.56 -24.67
N TYR A 246 -6.31 -25.35 -25.23
CA TYR A 246 -7.49 -24.48 -25.25
C TYR A 246 -8.47 -24.95 -26.33
N LYS A 247 -9.73 -25.18 -25.92
CA LYS A 247 -10.83 -25.52 -26.81
C LYS A 247 -11.79 -24.34 -26.92
N LEU A 248 -12.10 -23.97 -28.18
CA LEU A 248 -13.06 -22.91 -28.47
C LEU A 248 -14.50 -23.48 -28.57
N TYR A 249 -15.45 -22.68 -28.10
CA TYR A 249 -16.91 -22.96 -28.21
C TYR A 249 -17.59 -21.76 -28.91
N PRO A 250 -17.51 -21.69 -30.26
CA PRO A 250 -18.08 -20.58 -31.02
C PRO A 250 -19.60 -20.49 -30.84
N GLY A 251 -20.11 -19.26 -30.64
CA GLY A 251 -21.55 -19.02 -30.44
C GLY A 251 -22.14 -19.56 -29.14
N TYR A 252 -21.31 -20.15 -28.28
CA TYR A 252 -21.78 -20.62 -26.99
C TYR A 252 -21.95 -19.42 -26.01
N GLY A 253 -23.13 -19.32 -25.41
CA GLY A 253 -23.50 -18.19 -24.54
C GLY A 253 -24.21 -18.61 -23.25
N ARG A 254 -24.30 -19.94 -22.96
CA ARG A 254 -24.84 -20.44 -21.69
C ARG A 254 -23.78 -20.46 -20.60
N ASP A 255 -24.14 -20.87 -19.41
CA ASP A 255 -23.23 -20.96 -18.26
C ASP A 255 -22.02 -21.87 -18.57
N MET A 256 -20.84 -21.34 -18.28
CA MET A 256 -19.60 -22.10 -18.31
C MET A 256 -18.86 -21.89 -16.99
N ALA A 257 -18.34 -22.96 -16.40
CA ALA A 257 -17.51 -22.94 -15.23
C ALA A 257 -16.21 -23.73 -15.43
N GLY A 258 -15.15 -23.32 -14.78
CA GLY A 258 -13.85 -23.97 -14.84
C GLY A 258 -12.71 -23.12 -14.27
N ASN A 259 -11.53 -23.71 -14.24
CA ASN A 259 -10.34 -23.04 -13.69
C ASN A 259 -9.69 -22.07 -14.69
N ASP A 260 -9.66 -22.48 -15.97
CA ASP A 260 -9.04 -21.71 -17.05
C ASP A 260 -10.06 -21.59 -18.18
N ILE A 261 -10.92 -20.59 -18.06
CA ILE A 261 -11.99 -20.26 -18.98
C ILE A 261 -11.92 -18.80 -19.40
N GLY A 262 -12.60 -18.45 -20.48
CA GLY A 262 -12.75 -17.07 -20.89
C GLY A 262 -13.82 -16.86 -21.96
N TYR A 263 -14.02 -15.59 -22.29
CA TYR A 263 -14.99 -15.12 -23.26
C TYR A 263 -14.30 -14.29 -24.35
N TYR A 264 -14.73 -14.44 -25.60
CA TYR A 264 -14.22 -13.60 -26.68
C TYR A 264 -15.36 -12.95 -27.47
N MET A 265 -15.06 -11.76 -27.97
CA MET A 265 -15.88 -11.02 -28.91
C MET A 265 -15.03 -10.63 -30.12
N SER A 266 -15.50 -10.90 -31.33
CA SER A 266 -14.80 -10.57 -32.57
C SER A 266 -15.57 -9.54 -33.38
N TYR A 267 -14.87 -8.63 -34.02
CA TYR A 267 -15.40 -7.49 -34.76
C TYR A 267 -14.79 -7.41 -36.14
N ASP A 268 -15.56 -6.86 -37.11
CA ASP A 268 -15.04 -6.34 -38.36
C ASP A 268 -14.80 -4.85 -38.17
N CYS A 269 -13.52 -4.44 -38.08
CA CYS A 269 -13.15 -3.09 -37.75
C CYS A 269 -12.77 -2.28 -39.00
N ALA A 270 -13.23 -1.03 -39.07
CA ALA A 270 -12.67 -0.01 -39.95
C ALA A 270 -11.33 0.50 -39.39
N GLU A 271 -10.55 1.23 -40.21
CA GLU A 271 -9.32 1.87 -39.73
C GLU A 271 -9.63 2.90 -38.65
N GLY A 272 -8.96 2.80 -37.51
CA GLY A 272 -9.14 3.70 -36.36
C GLY A 272 -10.45 3.50 -35.60
N GLU A 273 -11.14 2.37 -35.82
CA GLU A 273 -12.39 2.10 -35.11
C GLU A 273 -12.15 1.82 -33.63
N GLN A 274 -12.96 2.47 -32.79
CA GLN A 274 -12.89 2.35 -31.33
C GLN A 274 -13.96 1.39 -30.81
N VAL A 275 -13.54 0.45 -29.97
CA VAL A 275 -14.43 -0.39 -29.17
C VAL A 275 -14.15 -0.07 -27.71
N GLU A 276 -15.20 0.26 -26.98
CA GLU A 276 -15.12 0.55 -25.55
C GLU A 276 -15.71 -0.56 -24.71
N VAL A 277 -15.07 -0.83 -23.58
CA VAL A 277 -15.44 -1.86 -22.62
C VAL A 277 -15.65 -1.20 -21.26
N GLN A 278 -16.73 -1.53 -20.58
CA GLN A 278 -16.96 -1.19 -19.18
C GLN A 278 -16.94 -2.48 -18.35
N VAL A 279 -16.29 -2.43 -17.18
CA VAL A 279 -16.29 -3.54 -16.20
C VAL A 279 -16.75 -3.00 -14.85
N GLY A 280 -17.80 -3.59 -14.28
CA GLY A 280 -18.25 -3.34 -12.92
C GLY A 280 -17.97 -4.55 -12.04
N VAL A 281 -17.54 -4.33 -10.79
CA VAL A 281 -17.23 -5.38 -9.83
C VAL A 281 -17.96 -5.21 -8.51
N SER A 282 -18.11 -6.32 -7.78
CA SER A 282 -18.63 -6.39 -6.42
C SER A 282 -18.08 -7.62 -5.72
N PHE A 283 -18.01 -7.59 -4.39
CA PHE A 283 -17.71 -8.76 -3.55
C PHE A 283 -18.95 -9.31 -2.85
N VAL A 284 -20.13 -8.81 -3.22
CA VAL A 284 -21.44 -9.22 -2.69
C VAL A 284 -22.22 -10.08 -3.68
N SER A 285 -22.40 -9.58 -4.92
CA SER A 285 -23.17 -10.30 -5.94
C SER A 285 -22.98 -9.75 -7.36
N ILE A 286 -23.36 -10.53 -8.38
CA ILE A 286 -23.44 -10.04 -9.77
C ILE A 286 -24.45 -8.88 -9.90
N ALA A 287 -25.57 -8.92 -9.15
CA ALA A 287 -26.56 -7.84 -9.16
C ALA A 287 -25.95 -6.52 -8.66
N ASN A 288 -25.16 -6.58 -7.60
CA ASN A 288 -24.44 -5.44 -7.05
C ASN A 288 -23.35 -4.92 -8.00
N ALA A 289 -22.61 -5.83 -8.66
CA ALA A 289 -21.63 -5.41 -9.70
C ALA A 289 -22.31 -4.63 -10.84
N ARG A 290 -23.49 -5.05 -11.23
CA ARG A 290 -24.33 -4.35 -12.23
C ARG A 290 -24.83 -3.01 -11.70
N GLU A 291 -25.28 -2.94 -10.45
CA GLU A 291 -25.73 -1.72 -9.81
C GLU A 291 -24.60 -0.70 -9.71
N ASN A 292 -23.39 -1.14 -9.28
CA ASN A 292 -22.17 -0.32 -9.25
C ASN A 292 -21.87 0.27 -10.64
N LEU A 293 -21.85 -0.57 -11.67
CA LEU A 293 -21.59 -0.14 -13.04
C LEU A 293 -22.61 0.87 -13.53
N ASN A 294 -23.92 0.62 -13.29
CA ASN A 294 -24.99 1.53 -13.71
C ASN A 294 -24.96 2.88 -12.98
N ALA A 295 -24.57 2.89 -11.71
CA ALA A 295 -24.50 4.11 -10.92
C ALA A 295 -23.30 4.99 -11.31
N GLU A 296 -22.16 4.36 -11.59
CA GLU A 296 -20.92 5.07 -11.86
C GLU A 296 -20.68 5.36 -13.35
N GLN A 297 -21.20 4.50 -14.25
CA GLN A 297 -20.99 4.60 -15.70
C GLN A 297 -22.26 4.19 -16.47
N LYS A 298 -23.21 5.09 -16.54
CA LYS A 298 -24.46 4.81 -17.26
C LYS A 298 -24.23 4.64 -18.77
N ASP A 299 -23.37 5.49 -19.35
CA ASP A 299 -23.07 5.58 -20.78
C ASP A 299 -21.55 5.45 -20.98
N PHE A 300 -21.12 5.20 -22.23
CA PHE A 300 -19.71 5.13 -22.59
C PHE A 300 -19.13 6.56 -22.76
N GLU A 301 -18.69 7.16 -21.64
CA GLU A 301 -18.19 8.54 -21.57
C GLU A 301 -16.71 8.56 -21.13
N PHE A 302 -15.83 7.93 -21.91
CA PHE A 302 -14.41 7.73 -21.57
C PHE A 302 -13.72 9.03 -21.09
N GLU A 303 -13.83 10.14 -21.85
CA GLU A 303 -13.15 11.40 -21.52
C GLU A 303 -13.67 12.01 -20.20
N LYS A 304 -14.94 11.80 -19.89
CA LYS A 304 -15.52 12.24 -18.62
C LYS A 304 -14.92 11.49 -17.46
N VAL A 305 -14.80 10.15 -17.54
CA VAL A 305 -14.20 9.32 -16.49
C VAL A 305 -12.74 9.72 -16.27
N VAL A 306 -11.97 9.94 -17.34
CA VAL A 306 -10.59 10.43 -17.26
C VAL A 306 -10.52 11.78 -16.55
N LYS A 307 -11.37 12.74 -16.95
CA LYS A 307 -11.39 14.07 -16.33
C LYS A 307 -11.77 14.02 -14.85
N GLU A 308 -12.82 13.29 -14.50
CA GLU A 308 -13.25 13.15 -13.10
C GLU A 308 -12.16 12.50 -12.24
N GLY A 309 -11.40 11.52 -12.79
CA GLY A 309 -10.25 10.93 -12.15
C GLY A 309 -9.15 11.92 -11.85
N HIS A 310 -8.79 12.71 -12.84
CA HIS A 310 -7.81 13.79 -12.68
C HIS A 310 -8.25 14.79 -11.61
N ASP A 311 -9.50 15.27 -11.69
CA ASP A 311 -10.02 16.29 -10.75
C ASP A 311 -10.09 15.75 -9.29
N GLU A 312 -10.35 14.46 -9.12
CA GLU A 312 -10.36 13.84 -7.79
C GLU A 312 -8.95 13.71 -7.22
N TRP A 313 -7.99 13.26 -8.03
CA TRP A 313 -6.59 13.21 -7.63
C TRP A 313 -6.01 14.60 -7.34
N ALA A 314 -6.37 15.62 -8.14
CA ALA A 314 -5.96 16.99 -7.87
C ALA A 314 -6.40 17.44 -6.47
N ARG A 315 -7.68 17.26 -6.14
CA ARG A 315 -8.20 17.60 -4.80
C ARG A 315 -7.54 16.81 -3.67
N THR A 316 -7.17 15.56 -3.94
CA THR A 316 -6.51 14.70 -2.95
C THR A 316 -5.08 15.16 -2.69
N LEU A 317 -4.32 15.47 -3.74
CA LEU A 317 -2.92 15.88 -3.64
C LEU A 317 -2.75 17.34 -3.17
N ASP A 318 -3.76 18.18 -3.36
CA ASP A 318 -3.75 19.59 -2.92
C ASP A 318 -3.81 19.75 -1.39
N ARG A 319 -3.90 18.65 -0.64
CA ARG A 319 -3.74 18.68 0.83
C ARG A 319 -2.34 19.11 1.27
N VAL A 320 -1.36 19.02 0.39
CA VAL A 320 0.01 19.49 0.67
C VAL A 320 0.54 20.28 -0.51
N THR A 321 1.07 21.47 -0.24
CA THR A 321 1.78 22.30 -1.23
C THR A 321 3.24 22.45 -0.80
N VAL A 322 4.17 22.24 -1.75
CA VAL A 322 5.61 22.40 -1.50
C VAL A 322 6.21 23.49 -2.38
N GLU A 323 7.11 24.28 -1.81
CA GLU A 323 7.86 25.35 -2.50
C GLU A 323 9.37 25.07 -2.36
N GLY A 324 10.15 25.34 -3.40
CA GLY A 324 11.57 24.97 -3.44
C GLY A 324 11.78 23.51 -3.84
N GLY A 325 13.00 22.99 -3.58
CA GLY A 325 13.43 21.66 -4.05
C GLY A 325 13.57 21.57 -5.57
N THR A 326 14.07 20.43 -6.05
CA THR A 326 14.17 20.12 -7.49
C THR A 326 12.84 19.57 -8.03
N GLU A 327 12.70 19.53 -9.37
CA GLU A 327 11.54 18.90 -10.00
C GLU A 327 11.45 17.41 -9.66
N ASP A 328 12.56 16.68 -9.64
CA ASP A 328 12.60 15.27 -9.25
C ASP A 328 12.16 15.06 -7.81
N GLN A 329 12.57 15.94 -6.87
CA GLN A 329 12.12 15.87 -5.49
C GLN A 329 10.61 16.09 -5.36
N ARG A 330 10.03 17.02 -6.12
CA ARG A 330 8.57 17.22 -6.18
C ARG A 330 7.88 16.00 -6.78
N ARG A 331 8.45 15.43 -7.84
CA ARG A 331 7.94 14.21 -8.47
C ARG A 331 7.92 13.04 -7.48
N VAL A 332 9.00 12.79 -6.76
CA VAL A 332 9.08 11.78 -5.70
C VAL A 332 8.03 12.06 -4.62
N PHE A 333 7.93 13.29 -4.14
CA PHE A 333 7.01 13.66 -3.07
C PHE A 333 5.54 13.43 -3.44
N TYR A 334 5.09 13.95 -4.60
CA TYR A 334 3.69 13.79 -5.01
C TYR A 334 3.37 12.39 -5.47
N THR A 335 4.33 11.63 -6.01
CA THR A 335 4.14 10.21 -6.30
C THR A 335 4.03 9.40 -5.01
N ALA A 336 4.84 9.68 -4.01
CA ALA A 336 4.70 9.07 -2.69
C ALA A 336 3.32 9.39 -2.08
N LEU A 337 2.87 10.65 -2.15
CA LEU A 337 1.53 11.02 -1.67
C LEU A 337 0.40 10.33 -2.45
N TYR A 338 0.57 10.13 -3.77
CA TYR A 338 -0.33 9.32 -4.58
C TYR A 338 -0.38 7.86 -4.10
N HIS A 339 0.76 7.22 -3.84
CA HIS A 339 0.82 5.84 -3.36
C HIS A 339 0.10 5.66 -2.02
N THR A 340 0.22 6.60 -1.09
CA THR A 340 -0.44 6.53 0.22
C THR A 340 -1.97 6.56 0.14
N GLN A 341 -2.55 6.97 -0.99
CA GLN A 341 -4.01 7.08 -1.18
C GLN A 341 -4.58 5.95 -2.05
N ILE A 342 -3.81 4.89 -2.31
CA ILE A 342 -4.28 3.72 -3.05
C ILE A 342 -5.00 2.76 -2.09
N HIS A 343 -4.36 2.39 -0.98
CA HIS A 343 -4.91 1.49 0.05
C HIS A 343 -5.00 2.19 1.41
N PRO A 344 -5.94 1.76 2.29
CA PRO A 344 -7.04 0.80 2.08
C PRO A 344 -8.04 1.24 1.00
N THR A 345 -8.74 0.29 0.38
CA THR A 345 -9.76 0.57 -0.64
C THR A 345 -11.19 0.46 -0.08
N VAL A 346 -12.15 1.15 -0.68
CA VAL A 346 -13.56 0.96 -0.35
C VAL A 346 -14.02 -0.45 -0.72
N LEU A 347 -14.83 -1.07 0.12
CA LEU A 347 -15.35 -2.42 -0.11
C LEU A 347 -16.85 -2.44 -0.40
N GLN A 348 -17.61 -1.51 0.20
CA GLN A 348 -19.05 -1.47 0.03
C GLN A 348 -19.46 -1.10 -1.40
N ASP A 349 -20.54 -1.71 -1.86
CA ASP A 349 -21.23 -1.36 -3.08
C ASP A 349 -21.97 -0.01 -2.97
N VAL A 350 -22.44 0.52 -4.09
CA VAL A 350 -23.15 1.83 -4.11
C VAL A 350 -24.43 1.82 -3.26
N ASN A 351 -25.04 0.65 -3.03
CA ASN A 351 -26.19 0.48 -2.14
C ASN A 351 -25.80 0.31 -0.66
N GLY A 352 -24.50 0.36 -0.34
CA GLY A 352 -23.92 0.23 1.00
C GLY A 352 -23.70 -1.20 1.47
N GLU A 353 -24.00 -2.22 0.67
CA GLU A 353 -23.76 -3.62 1.03
C GLU A 353 -22.29 -4.00 0.93
N TYR A 354 -21.82 -4.88 1.84
CA TYR A 354 -20.46 -5.41 1.87
C TYR A 354 -20.44 -6.81 2.52
N PRO A 355 -19.47 -7.69 2.24
CA PRO A 355 -19.31 -8.94 2.96
C PRO A 355 -18.80 -8.68 4.38
N LYS A 356 -19.43 -9.29 5.40
CA LYS A 356 -18.99 -9.20 6.81
C LYS A 356 -17.72 -9.99 7.05
N MET A 357 -16.92 -9.51 8.00
CA MET A 357 -15.66 -10.13 8.41
C MET A 357 -15.85 -11.57 8.88
N GLU A 358 -15.06 -12.50 8.29
CA GLU A 358 -15.05 -13.94 8.60
C GLU A 358 -16.44 -14.59 8.61
N SER A 359 -17.33 -14.13 7.75
CA SER A 359 -18.73 -14.55 7.67
C SER A 359 -19.15 -14.81 6.23
N ASN A 360 -20.25 -15.54 6.06
CA ASN A 360 -20.96 -15.69 4.79
C ASN A 360 -22.15 -14.74 4.66
N GLU A 361 -22.33 -13.83 5.62
CA GLU A 361 -23.38 -12.83 5.61
C GLU A 361 -22.89 -11.52 5.02
N ASN A 362 -23.83 -10.72 4.51
CA ASN A 362 -23.57 -9.35 4.09
C ASN A 362 -23.99 -8.38 5.19
N GLY A 363 -23.20 -7.30 5.32
CA GLY A 363 -23.53 -6.12 6.11
C GLY A 363 -24.05 -5.00 5.22
N LYS A 364 -24.44 -3.89 5.86
CA LYS A 364 -24.83 -2.66 5.19
C LYS A 364 -24.37 -1.45 5.99
N THR A 365 -23.73 -0.51 5.31
CA THR A 365 -23.26 0.74 5.91
C THR A 365 -23.86 1.95 5.20
N ALA A 366 -23.98 3.06 5.93
CA ALA A 366 -24.31 4.37 5.37
C ALA A 366 -23.05 5.22 5.09
N GLY A 367 -21.91 4.80 5.63
CA GLY A 367 -20.58 5.41 5.41
C GLY A 367 -19.71 4.56 4.48
N ASN A 368 -18.41 4.66 4.64
CA ASN A 368 -17.47 3.85 3.90
C ASN A 368 -17.02 2.64 4.74
N ARG A 369 -17.02 1.46 4.12
CA ARG A 369 -16.35 0.25 4.61
C ARG A 369 -15.08 0.05 3.81
N TYR A 370 -13.95 -0.02 4.50
CA TYR A 370 -12.64 -0.22 3.88
C TYR A 370 -12.15 -1.65 4.03
N THR A 371 -11.24 -2.05 3.14
CA THR A 371 -10.52 -3.33 3.11
C THR A 371 -9.07 -3.11 2.65
N VAL A 372 -8.26 -4.16 2.69
CA VAL A 372 -6.82 -4.15 2.41
C VAL A 372 -6.09 -3.38 3.53
N TYR A 373 -6.12 -3.98 4.72
CA TYR A 373 -5.42 -3.45 5.89
C TYR A 373 -4.13 -4.21 6.14
N SER A 374 -3.01 -3.67 5.69
CA SER A 374 -1.67 -4.12 6.07
C SER A 374 -1.24 -3.39 7.35
N LEU A 375 -1.85 -3.74 8.50
CA LEU A 375 -1.70 -2.92 9.70
C LEU A 375 -0.32 -3.02 10.33
N TRP A 376 0.40 -4.14 10.18
CA TRP A 376 1.77 -4.30 10.67
C TRP A 376 2.73 -3.23 10.09
N ASP A 377 2.49 -2.85 8.83
CA ASP A 377 3.27 -1.85 8.13
C ASP A 377 2.75 -0.44 8.45
N THR A 378 1.46 -0.22 8.25
CA THR A 378 0.86 1.12 8.17
C THR A 378 0.70 1.84 9.50
N TYR A 379 0.68 1.13 10.65
CA TYR A 379 0.60 1.77 11.96
C TYR A 379 1.83 2.61 12.31
N ARG A 380 2.95 2.40 11.62
CA ARG A 380 4.25 3.02 11.94
C ARG A 380 4.36 4.48 11.51
N ASN A 381 3.69 4.85 10.41
CA ASN A 381 3.72 6.22 9.89
C ASN A 381 2.51 6.60 9.02
N LEU A 382 1.99 5.68 8.18
CA LEU A 382 0.90 6.01 7.27
C LEU A 382 -0.37 6.43 8.04
N SER A 383 -0.73 5.74 9.12
CA SER A 383 -1.90 6.09 9.93
C SER A 383 -1.80 7.50 10.53
N GLN A 384 -0.60 7.95 10.85
CA GLN A 384 -0.34 9.32 11.33
C GLN A 384 -0.46 10.35 10.21
N LEU A 385 -0.07 9.99 8.99
CA LEU A 385 -0.24 10.83 7.80
C LEU A 385 -1.72 10.99 7.47
N GLU A 386 -2.48 9.88 7.46
CA GLU A 386 -3.92 9.87 7.25
C GLU A 386 -4.66 10.70 8.32
N THR A 387 -4.29 10.53 9.59
CA THR A 387 -4.84 11.33 10.69
C THR A 387 -4.60 12.82 10.49
N LEU A 388 -3.45 13.21 9.95
CA LEU A 388 -3.08 14.62 9.75
C LEU A 388 -3.74 15.23 8.50
N LEU A 389 -3.70 14.53 7.37
CA LEU A 389 -4.10 15.08 6.07
C LEU A 389 -5.51 14.69 5.63
N TYR A 390 -5.98 13.48 5.99
CA TYR A 390 -7.24 12.89 5.54
C TYR A 390 -8.08 12.34 6.72
N PRO A 391 -8.33 13.16 7.75
CA PRO A 391 -8.93 12.70 9.00
C PRO A 391 -10.34 12.12 8.84
N ASP A 392 -11.12 12.57 7.84
CA ASP A 392 -12.43 12.03 7.51
C ASP A 392 -12.35 10.57 7.07
N LYS A 393 -11.39 10.25 6.18
CA LYS A 393 -11.13 8.89 5.72
C LYS A 393 -10.58 8.00 6.84
N GLN A 394 -9.67 8.54 7.64
CA GLN A 394 -9.11 7.82 8.79
C GLN A 394 -10.19 7.44 9.81
N VAL A 395 -11.21 8.29 10.05
CA VAL A 395 -12.36 7.94 10.89
C VAL A 395 -13.14 6.77 10.31
N ASP A 396 -13.41 6.77 9.00
CA ASP A 396 -14.13 5.68 8.33
C ASP A 396 -13.32 4.38 8.34
N MET A 397 -11.99 4.44 8.17
CA MET A 397 -11.09 3.29 8.27
C MET A 397 -11.12 2.68 9.67
N ILE A 398 -11.05 3.52 10.72
CA ILE A 398 -11.13 3.06 12.11
C ILE A 398 -12.51 2.46 12.42
N ASN A 399 -13.61 3.09 11.97
CA ASN A 399 -14.94 2.52 12.12
C ASN A 399 -15.08 1.17 11.42
N SER A 400 -14.47 1.00 10.24
CA SER A 400 -14.44 -0.29 9.54
C SER A 400 -13.76 -1.38 10.39
N MET A 401 -12.65 -1.08 11.06
CA MET A 401 -11.97 -2.04 11.96
C MET A 401 -12.81 -2.36 13.20
N ILE A 402 -13.52 -1.38 13.77
CA ILE A 402 -14.42 -1.61 14.92
C ILE A 402 -15.62 -2.46 14.48
N ASP A 403 -16.16 -2.25 13.28
CA ASP A 403 -17.22 -3.10 12.72
C ASP A 403 -16.73 -4.54 12.48
N MET A 404 -15.50 -4.73 12.02
CA MET A 404 -14.88 -6.06 11.92
C MET A 404 -14.85 -6.75 13.29
N TYR A 405 -14.45 -6.03 14.35
CA TYR A 405 -14.49 -6.58 15.71
C TYR A 405 -15.92 -7.00 16.13
N ARG A 406 -16.93 -6.21 15.83
CA ARG A 406 -18.34 -6.53 16.10
C ARG A 406 -18.82 -7.77 15.36
N GLU A 407 -18.31 -7.99 14.17
CA GLU A 407 -18.71 -9.07 13.26
C GLU A 407 -18.10 -10.42 13.65
N TRP A 408 -16.84 -10.47 14.11
CA TRP A 408 -16.13 -11.73 14.37
C TRP A 408 -15.37 -11.84 15.70
N GLY A 409 -15.29 -10.74 16.46
CA GLY A 409 -14.78 -10.75 17.84
C GLY A 409 -13.32 -10.37 18.02
N TRP A 410 -12.59 -10.03 16.94
CA TRP A 410 -11.19 -9.58 16.97
C TRP A 410 -11.01 -8.35 16.10
N MET A 411 -10.02 -7.49 16.42
CA MET A 411 -9.55 -6.48 15.50
C MET A 411 -8.78 -7.12 14.33
N PRO A 412 -8.74 -6.50 13.14
CA PRO A 412 -7.93 -7.02 12.05
C PRO A 412 -6.43 -6.89 12.33
N LYS A 413 -5.62 -7.75 11.68
CA LYS A 413 -4.17 -7.68 11.62
C LYS A 413 -3.70 -7.40 10.18
N TRP A 414 -4.07 -8.28 9.26
CA TRP A 414 -3.84 -8.16 7.84
C TRP A 414 -5.08 -8.61 7.08
N GLU A 415 -6.07 -7.71 7.01
CA GLU A 415 -7.38 -8.03 6.45
C GLU A 415 -7.40 -7.81 4.93
N LEU A 416 -7.98 -8.77 4.20
CA LEU A 416 -8.17 -8.75 2.76
C LEU A 416 -9.59 -9.19 2.39
N PHE A 417 -10.41 -8.26 1.90
CA PHE A 417 -11.80 -8.50 1.45
C PHE A 417 -12.64 -9.29 2.47
N SER A 418 -12.63 -8.79 3.71
CA SER A 418 -13.33 -9.36 4.87
C SER A 418 -12.86 -10.77 5.28
N ARG A 419 -11.61 -11.10 4.97
CA ARG A 419 -10.91 -12.28 5.47
C ARG A 419 -9.62 -11.87 6.16
N GLU A 420 -9.35 -12.47 7.32
CA GLU A 420 -8.08 -12.29 7.99
C GLU A 420 -7.04 -13.24 7.40
N THR A 421 -5.95 -12.69 6.91
CA THR A 421 -4.90 -13.50 6.27
C THR A 421 -3.90 -14.07 7.27
N TRP A 422 -3.85 -13.53 8.49
CA TRP A 422 -2.87 -13.85 9.54
C TRP A 422 -1.42 -13.57 9.13
N THR A 423 -1.24 -12.82 8.08
CA THR A 423 0.07 -12.38 7.62
C THR A 423 0.66 -11.39 8.63
N MET A 424 1.97 -11.45 8.80
CA MET A 424 2.74 -10.62 9.72
C MET A 424 2.37 -10.78 11.20
N GLU A 425 2.95 -9.96 12.06
CA GLU A 425 3.04 -10.18 13.50
C GLU A 425 2.31 -9.11 14.32
N GLY A 426 2.28 -9.34 15.63
CA GLY A 426 1.84 -8.35 16.59
C GLY A 426 0.33 -8.16 16.71
N ASP A 427 -0.05 -7.03 17.29
CA ASP A 427 -1.42 -6.59 17.53
C ASP A 427 -1.56 -5.13 17.06
N PRO A 428 -1.40 -4.89 15.74
CA PRO A 428 -1.11 -3.56 15.18
C PRO A 428 -2.29 -2.60 15.22
N ALA A 429 -3.54 -3.08 15.32
CA ALA A 429 -4.71 -2.21 15.46
C ALA A 429 -4.64 -1.36 16.74
N ILE A 430 -3.95 -1.83 17.78
CA ILE A 430 -3.79 -1.10 19.05
C ILE A 430 -3.03 0.21 18.84
N PRO A 431 -1.75 0.21 18.38
CA PRO A 431 -1.04 1.46 18.13
C PRO A 431 -1.69 2.31 17.04
N TYR A 432 -2.28 1.71 15.99
CA TYR A 432 -2.95 2.42 14.91
C TYR A 432 -4.09 3.32 15.42
N ILE A 433 -5.07 2.75 16.14
CA ILE A 433 -6.25 3.48 16.62
C ILE A 433 -5.91 4.36 17.83
N THR A 434 -5.03 3.88 18.72
CA THR A 434 -4.57 4.68 19.87
C THR A 434 -3.89 5.97 19.41
N ASP A 435 -2.99 5.89 18.43
CA ASP A 435 -2.28 7.06 17.92
C ASP A 435 -3.25 8.11 17.37
N ALA A 436 -4.20 7.69 16.52
CA ALA A 436 -5.20 8.58 15.96
C ALA A 436 -6.06 9.26 17.06
N TYR A 437 -6.48 8.50 18.09
CA TYR A 437 -7.23 9.06 19.21
C TYR A 437 -6.42 10.07 20.03
N MET A 438 -5.15 9.75 20.31
CA MET A 438 -4.25 10.60 21.08
C MET A 438 -3.84 11.87 20.32
N ARG A 439 -3.86 11.86 18.99
CA ARG A 439 -3.72 13.06 18.13
C ARG A 439 -4.99 13.91 18.09
N GLY A 440 -6.06 13.47 18.72
CA GLY A 440 -7.30 14.25 18.84
C GLY A 440 -8.39 13.83 17.87
N LEU A 441 -8.18 12.80 17.04
CA LEU A 441 -9.22 12.31 16.14
C LEU A 441 -10.38 11.70 16.93
N ARG A 442 -11.58 12.01 16.52
CA ARG A 442 -12.84 11.55 17.12
C ARG A 442 -13.82 11.16 16.01
N GLY A 443 -14.91 10.50 16.37
CA GLY A 443 -15.93 10.04 15.41
C GLY A 443 -16.04 8.53 15.33
N PHE A 444 -15.40 7.82 16.28
CA PHE A 444 -15.47 6.37 16.45
C PHE A 444 -15.57 6.00 17.94
N ASP A 445 -16.04 4.77 18.23
CA ASP A 445 -16.22 4.28 19.60
C ASP A 445 -14.90 3.76 20.18
N ILE A 446 -14.18 4.64 20.85
CA ILE A 446 -12.90 4.29 21.48
C ILE A 446 -13.06 3.32 22.65
N ASN A 447 -14.22 3.30 23.33
CA ASN A 447 -14.43 2.38 24.44
C ASN A 447 -14.61 0.95 23.93
N GLU A 448 -15.29 0.78 22.81
CA GLU A 448 -15.39 -0.52 22.15
C GLU A 448 -14.05 -1.00 21.59
N ALA A 449 -13.28 -0.12 20.95
CA ALA A 449 -11.91 -0.41 20.54
C ALA A 449 -11.03 -0.82 21.74
N TYR A 450 -11.09 -0.07 22.85
CA TYR A 450 -10.37 -0.40 24.08
C TYR A 450 -10.74 -1.79 24.63
N LYS A 451 -12.04 -2.14 24.61
CA LYS A 451 -12.50 -3.49 25.01
C LYS A 451 -11.88 -4.58 24.14
N ALA A 452 -11.85 -4.37 22.82
CA ALA A 452 -11.21 -5.31 21.89
C ALA A 452 -9.71 -5.46 22.17
N PHE A 453 -9.00 -4.36 22.34
CA PHE A 453 -7.57 -4.33 22.65
C PHE A 453 -7.23 -5.04 23.95
N ARG A 454 -8.02 -4.74 24.99
CA ARG A 454 -7.86 -5.41 26.27
C ARG A 454 -8.09 -6.91 26.15
N THR A 455 -9.06 -7.33 25.36
CA THR A 455 -9.36 -8.74 25.10
C THR A 455 -8.16 -9.44 24.46
N SER A 456 -7.60 -8.91 23.39
CA SER A 456 -6.42 -9.51 22.74
C SER A 456 -5.17 -9.50 23.65
N ALA A 457 -5.00 -8.45 24.47
CA ALA A 457 -3.84 -8.32 25.36
C ALA A 457 -3.92 -9.14 26.65
N THR A 458 -5.08 -9.74 27.00
CA THR A 458 -5.27 -10.44 28.29
C THR A 458 -5.93 -11.81 28.20
N THR A 459 -6.45 -12.21 27.03
CA THR A 459 -7.06 -13.54 26.87
C THR A 459 -5.96 -14.58 26.70
N GLU A 460 -5.81 -15.46 27.70
CA GLU A 460 -4.87 -16.57 27.67
C GLU A 460 -5.38 -17.72 26.80
N GLY A 461 -4.45 -18.56 26.36
CA GLY A 461 -4.71 -19.78 25.62
C GLY A 461 -4.71 -19.63 24.09
N LYS A 462 -4.69 -20.79 23.42
CA LYS A 462 -4.55 -20.90 21.94
C LYS A 462 -5.71 -20.31 21.14
N ASN A 463 -6.82 -19.94 21.79
CA ASN A 463 -7.94 -19.28 21.14
C ASN A 463 -7.68 -17.78 20.90
N ASN A 464 -6.65 -17.21 21.52
CA ASN A 464 -6.20 -15.87 21.21
C ASN A 464 -5.39 -15.87 19.90
N ARG A 465 -6.06 -15.68 18.79
CA ARG A 465 -5.44 -15.70 17.47
C ARG A 465 -4.63 -14.44 17.16
N MET A 466 -4.88 -13.34 17.90
CA MET A 466 -4.10 -12.09 17.74
C MET A 466 -2.71 -12.22 18.38
N ARG A 467 -2.64 -12.90 19.54
CA ARG A 467 -1.40 -13.15 20.28
C ARG A 467 -1.31 -14.64 20.63
N PRO A 468 -0.97 -15.52 19.67
CA PRO A 468 -1.02 -16.98 19.85
C PRO A 468 -0.04 -17.52 20.91
N ASP A 469 0.97 -16.75 21.24
CA ASP A 469 2.02 -17.02 22.22
C ASP A 469 1.90 -16.15 23.50
N ILE A 470 0.67 -15.69 23.78
CA ILE A 470 0.39 -14.80 24.92
C ILE A 470 0.69 -15.42 26.28
N ASP A 471 0.50 -16.74 26.44
CA ASP A 471 0.68 -17.39 27.74
C ASP A 471 2.11 -17.19 28.28
N PRO A 472 3.20 -17.59 27.58
CA PRO A 472 4.55 -17.31 28.05
C PRO A 472 4.86 -15.82 28.08
N TYR A 473 4.29 -15.01 27.21
CA TYR A 473 4.44 -13.56 27.25
C TYR A 473 3.92 -12.96 28.57
N ILE A 474 2.78 -13.44 29.06
CA ILE A 474 2.22 -13.02 30.37
C ILE A 474 3.03 -13.59 31.53
N GLU A 475 3.33 -14.88 31.48
CA GLU A 475 3.98 -15.61 32.60
C GLU A 475 5.43 -15.16 32.80
N ARG A 476 6.19 -15.05 31.72
CA ARG A 476 7.64 -14.84 31.74
C ARG A 476 8.07 -13.41 31.41
N GLY A 477 7.17 -12.62 30.81
CA GLY A 477 7.48 -11.29 30.28
C GLY A 477 8.19 -11.29 28.93
N TYR A 478 8.32 -12.48 28.29
CA TYR A 478 8.91 -12.68 26.96
C TYR A 478 8.34 -13.96 26.32
N VAL A 479 8.46 -14.05 25.00
CA VAL A 479 8.13 -15.27 24.23
C VAL A 479 9.41 -16.09 24.06
N PRO A 480 9.48 -17.35 24.56
CA PRO A 480 10.63 -18.19 24.34
C PRO A 480 10.63 -18.81 22.93
N MET A 481 11.79 -18.88 22.32
CA MET A 481 12.01 -19.58 21.05
C MET A 481 11.61 -21.07 21.20
N GLY A 482 10.86 -21.59 20.23
CA GLY A 482 10.36 -22.96 20.22
C GLY A 482 9.01 -23.16 20.93
N TYR A 483 8.38 -22.11 21.45
CA TYR A 483 7.03 -22.23 22.03
C TYR A 483 5.95 -22.36 20.96
N TYR A 484 6.05 -21.56 19.91
CA TYR A 484 5.07 -21.50 18.85
C TYR A 484 5.74 -21.26 17.51
N ALA A 485 5.72 -22.26 16.67
CA ALA A 485 6.09 -22.13 15.26
C ALA A 485 4.78 -22.00 14.46
N ALA A 486 4.24 -20.80 14.39
CA ALA A 486 2.88 -20.60 13.92
C ALA A 486 2.74 -20.05 12.55
N ASP A 487 3.77 -19.47 12.02
CA ASP A 487 3.70 -18.93 10.67
C ASP A 487 4.70 -19.62 9.73
N MET A 488 4.60 -19.24 8.49
CA MET A 488 5.36 -19.85 7.39
C MET A 488 6.85 -19.52 7.43
N SER A 489 7.25 -18.54 8.24
CA SER A 489 8.62 -18.01 8.28
C SER A 489 9.49 -18.60 9.41
N GLY A 490 8.92 -19.44 10.28
CA GLY A 490 9.65 -20.10 11.36
C GLY A 490 9.38 -19.52 12.74
N ASP A 491 10.39 -19.59 13.64
CA ASP A 491 10.27 -19.15 15.04
C ASP A 491 10.63 -17.67 15.18
N ASN A 492 9.63 -16.79 15.25
CA ASN A 492 9.75 -15.33 15.30
C ASN A 492 9.58 -14.76 16.73
N SER A 493 9.95 -15.51 17.74
CA SER A 493 9.68 -15.22 19.16
C SER A 493 10.06 -13.81 19.62
N VAL A 494 11.19 -13.27 19.17
CA VAL A 494 11.65 -11.92 19.54
C VAL A 494 10.81 -10.87 18.83
N SER A 495 10.57 -11.02 17.51
CA SER A 495 9.76 -10.09 16.72
C SER A 495 8.33 -9.98 17.26
N HIS A 496 7.66 -11.14 17.52
CA HIS A 496 6.33 -11.17 18.15
C HIS A 496 6.30 -10.39 19.46
N ALA A 497 7.25 -10.68 20.36
CA ALA A 497 7.29 -10.01 21.65
C ALA A 497 7.53 -8.50 21.55
N LEU A 498 8.38 -8.06 20.61
CA LEU A 498 8.66 -6.62 20.38
C LEU A 498 7.42 -5.88 19.90
N GLU A 499 6.66 -6.46 18.99
CA GLU A 499 5.38 -5.92 18.55
C GLU A 499 4.37 -5.85 19.71
N TYR A 500 4.30 -6.87 20.57
CA TYR A 500 3.42 -6.82 21.74
C TYR A 500 3.85 -5.75 22.75
N TYR A 501 5.15 -5.51 22.96
CA TYR A 501 5.62 -4.46 23.87
C TYR A 501 5.23 -3.08 23.36
N LEU A 502 5.31 -2.84 22.06
CA LEU A 502 4.87 -1.57 21.48
C LEU A 502 3.36 -1.41 21.60
N ALA A 503 2.59 -2.45 21.25
CA ALA A 503 1.13 -2.46 21.40
C ALA A 503 0.70 -2.24 22.85
N ASP A 504 1.34 -2.91 23.81
CA ASP A 504 1.07 -2.72 25.25
C ASP A 504 1.44 -1.31 25.73
N ASN A 505 2.50 -0.70 25.18
CA ASN A 505 2.80 0.72 25.46
C ASN A 505 1.68 1.63 24.98
N ALA A 506 1.22 1.47 23.74
CA ALA A 506 0.10 2.24 23.19
C ALA A 506 -1.18 2.03 24.03
N LEU A 507 -1.49 0.78 24.37
CA LEU A 507 -2.63 0.45 25.21
C LEU A 507 -2.52 1.04 26.62
N SER A 508 -1.32 1.11 27.19
CA SER A 508 -1.06 1.76 28.48
C SER A 508 -1.38 3.26 28.43
N ILE A 509 -1.01 3.93 27.33
CA ILE A 509 -1.30 5.35 27.11
C ILE A 509 -2.81 5.58 27.02
N LEU A 510 -3.50 4.78 26.17
CA LEU A 510 -4.95 4.85 26.00
C LEU A 510 -5.69 4.55 27.30
N ALA A 511 -5.29 3.49 28.03
CA ALA A 511 -5.88 3.15 29.32
C ALA A 511 -5.75 4.31 30.34
N GLY A 512 -4.61 4.99 30.34
CA GLY A 512 -4.38 6.18 31.18
C GLY A 512 -5.33 7.33 30.83
N GLU A 513 -5.50 7.61 29.54
CA GLU A 513 -6.39 8.65 29.03
C GLU A 513 -7.87 8.35 29.35
N LEU A 514 -8.28 7.08 29.23
CA LEU A 514 -9.65 6.63 29.55
C LEU A 514 -9.89 6.42 31.06
N GLY A 515 -8.89 6.64 31.92
CA GLY A 515 -9.01 6.52 33.38
C GLY A 515 -8.85 5.11 33.95
N HIS A 516 -8.45 4.11 33.15
CA HIS A 516 -8.20 2.73 33.55
C HIS A 516 -6.81 2.56 34.17
N LYS A 517 -6.56 3.17 35.34
CA LYS A 517 -5.24 3.26 35.99
C LYS A 517 -4.53 1.93 36.22
N ALA A 518 -5.27 0.87 36.55
CA ALA A 518 -4.71 -0.45 36.78
C ALA A 518 -4.14 -1.04 35.51
N ASP A 519 -4.89 -0.97 34.41
CA ASP A 519 -4.48 -1.45 33.10
C ASP A 519 -3.33 -0.61 32.55
N ALA A 520 -3.36 0.72 32.72
CA ALA A 520 -2.26 1.60 32.33
C ALA A 520 -0.94 1.18 33.00
N LYS A 521 -0.97 0.85 34.30
CA LYS A 521 0.21 0.36 35.01
C LYS A 521 0.66 -1.02 34.53
N LEU A 522 -0.27 -1.94 34.34
CA LEU A 522 0.01 -3.31 33.87
C LEU A 522 0.70 -3.30 32.51
N PHE A 523 0.08 -2.64 31.52
CA PHE A 523 0.59 -2.63 30.15
C PHE A 523 1.89 -1.83 30.04
N ARG A 524 2.06 -0.74 30.80
CA ARG A 524 3.35 -0.04 30.88
C ARG A 524 4.47 -0.94 31.39
N GLN A 525 4.19 -1.78 32.39
CA GLN A 525 5.17 -2.73 32.91
C GLN A 525 5.54 -3.79 31.86
N ARG A 526 4.54 -4.35 31.15
CA ARG A 526 4.78 -5.33 30.09
C ARG A 526 5.59 -4.74 28.94
N ALA A 527 5.31 -3.53 28.53
CA ALA A 527 6.01 -2.83 27.45
C ALA A 527 7.54 -2.73 27.65
N LEU A 528 8.03 -2.90 28.87
CA LEU A 528 9.46 -2.89 29.18
C LEU A 528 10.13 -4.27 29.07
N GLY A 529 9.40 -5.32 28.66
CA GLY A 529 9.85 -6.70 28.58
C GLY A 529 10.96 -6.93 27.54
N TYR A 530 11.13 -6.06 26.53
CA TYR A 530 12.22 -6.15 25.57
C TYR A 530 13.61 -6.29 26.23
N LYS A 531 13.75 -5.80 27.50
CA LYS A 531 14.99 -5.88 28.29
C LYS A 531 15.42 -7.32 28.57
N HIS A 532 14.52 -8.29 28.59
CA HIS A 532 14.85 -9.71 28.75
C HIS A 532 15.76 -10.21 27.64
N TYR A 533 15.49 -9.77 26.41
CA TYR A 533 16.26 -10.22 25.23
C TYR A 533 17.64 -9.59 25.09
N TYR A 534 17.94 -8.49 25.80
CA TYR A 534 19.22 -7.82 25.58
C TYR A 534 20.39 -8.64 26.14
N SER A 535 21.25 -9.14 25.26
CA SER A 535 22.48 -9.84 25.59
C SER A 535 23.66 -8.86 25.61
N LYS A 536 24.32 -8.76 26.77
CA LYS A 536 25.56 -7.96 26.89
C LYS A 536 26.72 -8.55 26.10
N GLU A 537 26.71 -9.87 25.87
CA GLU A 537 27.74 -10.60 25.13
C GLU A 537 27.72 -10.21 23.64
N SER A 538 26.56 -10.33 22.98
CA SER A 538 26.41 -9.93 21.58
C SER A 538 26.22 -8.42 21.40
N GLY A 539 25.72 -7.75 22.45
CA GLY A 539 25.36 -6.33 22.40
C GLY A 539 24.08 -6.05 21.60
N THR A 540 23.27 -7.08 21.34
CA THR A 540 22.02 -7.06 20.58
C THR A 540 20.89 -7.72 21.37
N LEU A 541 19.67 -7.64 20.87
CA LEU A 541 18.62 -8.56 21.29
C LEU A 541 18.98 -9.96 20.79
N ARG A 542 18.71 -10.98 21.60
CA ARG A 542 19.07 -12.38 21.36
C ARG A 542 17.91 -13.28 21.81
N PRO A 543 17.49 -14.24 21.01
CA PRO A 543 16.42 -15.16 21.40
C PRO A 543 16.70 -15.89 22.70
N ILE A 544 15.65 -16.18 23.45
CA ILE A 544 15.68 -16.96 24.70
C ILE A 544 14.97 -18.27 24.44
N THR A 545 15.62 -19.39 24.71
CA THR A 545 15.09 -20.73 24.51
C THR A 545 14.12 -21.12 25.64
N MET A 546 13.39 -22.25 25.49
CA MET A 546 12.40 -22.71 26.45
C MET A 546 12.95 -22.95 27.86
N ASP A 547 14.23 -23.25 28.00
CA ASP A 547 14.93 -23.43 29.29
C ASP A 547 15.41 -22.11 29.92
N GLY A 548 15.06 -20.96 29.30
CA GLY A 548 15.35 -19.63 29.83
C GLY A 548 16.77 -19.13 29.57
N LYS A 549 17.52 -19.77 28.67
CA LYS A 549 18.86 -19.33 28.28
C LYS A 549 18.86 -18.64 26.95
N PHE A 550 19.83 -17.79 26.73
CA PHE A 550 20.05 -17.22 25.40
C PHE A 550 20.44 -18.31 24.39
N LEU A 551 19.88 -18.23 23.19
CA LEU A 551 20.23 -19.11 22.08
C LEU A 551 21.74 -19.16 21.88
N SER A 552 22.32 -20.34 21.76
CA SER A 552 23.75 -20.53 21.50
C SER A 552 23.98 -21.78 20.64
N PRO A 553 24.79 -21.73 19.56
CA PRO A 553 25.47 -20.52 19.04
C PRO A 553 24.52 -19.46 18.52
N PHE A 554 24.97 -18.21 18.42
CA PHE A 554 24.18 -17.10 17.92
C PHE A 554 25.09 -16.08 17.19
N ASN A 555 24.74 -15.76 15.96
CA ASN A 555 25.36 -14.69 15.19
C ASN A 555 24.30 -13.60 14.92
N PRO A 556 24.50 -12.34 15.35
CA PRO A 556 23.49 -11.28 15.21
C PRO A 556 23.29 -10.79 13.76
N GLU A 557 24.10 -11.24 12.81
CA GLU A 557 23.98 -10.95 11.39
C GLU A 557 23.23 -12.04 10.61
N ASP A 558 22.89 -13.18 11.27
CA ASP A 558 22.04 -14.23 10.67
C ASP A 558 20.62 -13.71 10.49
N GLY A 559 19.96 -14.09 9.40
CA GLY A 559 18.57 -13.76 9.15
C GLY A 559 18.32 -12.76 8.03
N TYR A 560 19.26 -12.59 7.15
CA TYR A 560 19.07 -11.78 5.94
C TYR A 560 18.11 -12.46 4.94
N ASP A 561 17.89 -13.75 5.10
CA ASP A 561 16.85 -14.51 4.41
C ASP A 561 15.86 -15.11 5.41
N PHE A 562 14.65 -15.38 4.96
CA PHE A 562 13.56 -15.92 5.77
C PHE A 562 13.88 -17.28 6.43
N THR A 563 14.91 -17.99 5.98
CA THR A 563 15.22 -19.35 6.42
C THR A 563 16.21 -19.41 7.59
N ASN A 564 16.96 -18.33 7.84
CA ASN A 564 18.07 -18.29 8.81
C ASN A 564 17.95 -17.16 9.84
N ALA A 565 16.75 -16.77 10.21
CA ALA A 565 16.45 -15.67 11.15
C ALA A 565 15.96 -16.21 12.50
N PRO A 566 16.80 -16.83 13.36
CA PRO A 566 16.32 -17.43 14.59
C PRO A 566 15.75 -16.37 15.54
N GLY A 567 14.43 -16.39 15.72
CA GLY A 567 13.69 -15.48 16.57
C GLY A 567 13.33 -14.12 15.96
N PHE A 568 13.68 -13.87 14.68
CA PHE A 568 13.42 -12.60 13.99
C PHE A 568 12.70 -12.84 12.66
N HIS A 569 11.69 -12.04 12.38
CA HIS A 569 10.93 -12.07 11.14
C HIS A 569 11.58 -11.11 10.13
N GLU A 570 11.79 -11.56 8.90
CA GLU A 570 12.27 -10.73 7.78
C GLU A 570 13.51 -9.87 8.10
N GLY A 571 14.39 -10.37 8.96
CA GLY A 571 15.56 -9.59 9.32
C GLY A 571 16.48 -10.29 10.32
N SER A 572 17.53 -9.57 10.69
CA SER A 572 18.53 -9.99 11.66
C SER A 572 18.31 -9.36 13.04
N ALA A 573 19.09 -9.74 14.03
CA ALA A 573 19.07 -9.05 15.33
C ALA A 573 19.40 -7.56 15.23
N TRP A 574 20.11 -7.11 14.22
CA TRP A 574 20.42 -5.69 14.04
C TRP A 574 19.20 -4.89 13.63
N ASN A 575 18.31 -5.42 12.78
CA ASN A 575 17.07 -4.77 12.39
C ASN A 575 16.07 -4.59 13.55
N TYR A 576 16.19 -5.43 14.60
CA TYR A 576 15.29 -5.40 15.76
C TYR A 576 15.92 -4.82 17.04
N THR A 577 17.27 -4.70 17.13
CA THR A 577 17.93 -4.35 18.39
C THR A 577 17.55 -2.96 18.92
N PHE A 578 17.24 -2.01 18.06
CA PHE A 578 16.81 -0.66 18.48
C PHE A 578 15.29 -0.49 18.39
N TYR A 579 14.54 -1.57 18.10
CA TYR A 579 13.10 -1.52 17.99
C TYR A 579 12.40 -1.52 19.36
N ALA A 580 12.63 -0.44 20.11
CA ALA A 580 11.90 -0.08 21.32
C ALA A 580 11.63 1.43 21.32
N PRO A 581 10.88 1.97 20.32
CA PRO A 581 10.71 3.42 20.16
C PRO A 581 10.01 4.07 21.36
N HIS A 582 9.27 3.29 22.13
CA HIS A 582 8.59 3.71 23.34
C HIS A 582 9.50 3.85 24.59
N ASP A 583 10.77 3.40 24.51
CA ASP A 583 11.74 3.48 25.63
C ASP A 583 13.19 3.64 25.13
N VAL A 584 13.43 4.53 24.15
CA VAL A 584 14.77 4.79 23.57
C VAL A 584 15.81 5.09 24.63
N LEU A 585 15.48 5.92 25.62
CA LEU A 585 16.39 6.25 26.71
C LEU A 585 16.67 5.06 27.64
N GLY A 586 15.68 4.18 27.83
CA GLY A 586 15.84 2.90 28.55
C GLY A 586 16.76 1.94 27.83
N MET A 587 16.61 1.83 26.51
CA MET A 587 17.49 1.03 25.65
C MET A 587 18.93 1.59 25.68
N ALA A 588 19.09 2.90 25.57
CA ALA A 588 20.41 3.52 25.67
C ALA A 588 21.08 3.26 27.02
N LYS A 589 20.31 3.33 28.13
CA LYS A 589 20.82 2.98 29.47
C LYS A 589 21.26 1.52 29.53
N LEU A 590 20.49 0.60 28.94
CA LEU A 590 20.80 -0.81 28.87
C LEU A 590 22.11 -1.09 28.12
N MET A 591 22.36 -0.34 27.03
CA MET A 591 23.58 -0.39 26.22
C MET A 591 24.80 0.30 26.87
N GLY A 592 24.61 1.01 28.01
CA GLY A 592 25.68 1.70 28.72
C GLY A 592 25.80 3.19 28.44
N GLY A 593 24.71 3.84 28.03
CA GLY A 593 24.53 5.27 27.90
C GLY A 593 24.55 5.79 26.46
N GLN A 594 24.26 7.08 26.30
CA GLN A 594 24.11 7.79 25.03
C GLN A 594 25.21 7.46 24.01
N ARG A 595 26.49 7.64 24.41
CA ARG A 595 27.60 7.44 23.48
C ARG A 595 27.62 6.03 22.88
N LYS A 596 27.50 5.01 23.72
CA LYS A 596 27.51 3.61 23.25
C LYS A 596 26.30 3.29 22.38
N PHE A 597 25.12 3.84 22.70
CA PHE A 597 23.93 3.71 21.90
C PHE A 597 24.12 4.34 20.51
N CYS A 598 24.48 5.63 20.47
CA CYS A 598 24.65 6.36 19.21
C CYS A 598 25.78 5.79 18.34
N ASP A 599 26.92 5.39 18.95
CA ASP A 599 28.02 4.80 18.18
C ASP A 599 27.65 3.41 17.62
N LYS A 600 26.88 2.62 18.36
CA LYS A 600 26.37 1.34 17.89
C LYS A 600 25.32 1.50 16.79
N LEU A 601 24.39 2.43 16.96
CA LEU A 601 23.39 2.75 15.93
C LEU A 601 24.07 3.27 14.65
N GLN A 602 25.09 4.13 14.77
CA GLN A 602 25.88 4.60 13.63
C GLN A 602 26.57 3.43 12.90
N MET A 603 27.12 2.48 13.66
CA MET A 603 27.75 1.29 13.11
C MET A 603 26.79 0.45 12.25
N VAL A 604 25.49 0.38 12.62
CA VAL A 604 24.47 -0.32 11.81
C VAL A 604 24.33 0.31 10.43
N PHE A 605 24.33 1.66 10.35
CA PHE A 605 24.32 2.36 9.05
C PHE A 605 25.64 2.23 8.30
N ASP A 606 26.76 2.41 8.96
CA ASP A 606 28.12 2.39 8.34
C ASP A 606 28.46 1.02 7.74
N LYS A 607 27.97 -0.05 8.36
CA LYS A 607 28.18 -1.43 7.88
C LYS A 607 27.11 -1.94 6.92
N GLY A 608 26.06 -1.15 6.65
CA GLY A 608 24.95 -1.58 5.79
C GLY A 608 24.09 -2.68 6.42
N LEU A 609 23.97 -2.70 7.74
CA LEU A 609 23.10 -3.62 8.49
C LEU A 609 21.67 -3.07 8.69
N TYR A 610 21.45 -1.81 8.34
CA TYR A 610 20.15 -1.17 8.27
C TYR A 610 19.46 -1.57 6.97
N ASP A 611 18.21 -1.96 7.06
CA ASP A 611 17.39 -2.25 5.90
C ASP A 611 16.41 -1.10 5.62
N PRO A 612 16.63 -0.29 4.57
CA PRO A 612 15.71 0.81 4.24
C PRO A 612 14.38 0.33 3.67
N ALA A 613 14.24 -0.97 3.45
CA ALA A 613 13.11 -1.60 2.77
C ALA A 613 12.22 -2.41 3.71
N ASN A 614 12.50 -2.40 5.03
CA ASN A 614 11.73 -3.19 5.99
C ASN A 614 11.36 -2.39 7.25
N GLU A 615 10.19 -2.63 7.77
CA GLU A 615 9.48 -1.86 8.80
C GLU A 615 10.15 -1.82 10.17
N PRO A 616 10.78 -2.89 10.68
CA PRO A 616 11.30 -2.91 12.06
C PRO A 616 12.30 -1.81 12.36
N ASP A 617 13.09 -1.39 11.39
CA ASP A 617 14.16 -0.40 11.61
C ASP A 617 13.97 0.95 10.89
N ILE A 618 12.83 1.17 10.19
CA ILE A 618 12.57 2.44 9.48
C ILE A 618 12.59 3.68 10.38
N ALA A 619 12.39 3.54 11.70
CA ALA A 619 12.48 4.62 12.67
C ALA A 619 13.93 4.89 13.14
N TYR A 620 14.89 4.00 12.88
CA TYR A 620 16.27 4.11 13.38
C TYR A 620 16.96 5.43 13.04
N PRO A 621 16.81 6.02 11.83
CA PRO A 621 17.44 7.28 11.49
C PRO A 621 17.08 8.44 12.45
N TYR A 622 15.95 8.37 13.12
CA TYR A 622 15.41 9.40 13.99
C TYR A 622 15.86 9.27 15.44
N LEU A 623 16.36 8.12 15.86
CA LEU A 623 16.69 7.83 17.25
C LEU A 623 17.87 8.65 17.80
N PHE A 624 18.76 9.16 16.96
CA PHE A 624 19.82 10.05 17.38
C PHE A 624 19.29 11.37 17.96
N SER A 625 18.12 11.84 17.51
CA SER A 625 17.50 13.09 17.97
C SER A 625 16.98 13.05 19.40
N TYR A 626 16.96 11.88 20.04
CA TYR A 626 16.72 11.76 21.48
C TYR A 626 17.90 12.26 22.35
N PHE A 627 19.07 12.46 21.75
CA PHE A 627 20.32 12.72 22.43
C PHE A 627 20.96 14.06 22.02
N LYS A 628 21.12 14.93 23.00
CA LYS A 628 21.71 16.25 22.77
C LYS A 628 23.14 16.14 22.24
N GLY A 629 23.38 16.74 21.08
CA GLY A 629 24.67 16.78 20.40
C GLY A 629 24.84 15.69 19.32
N ASP A 630 23.90 14.72 19.21
CA ASP A 630 23.89 13.68 18.19
C ASP A 630 22.79 13.89 17.13
N GLU A 631 21.95 14.93 17.25
CA GLU A 631 20.80 15.21 16.38
C GLU A 631 21.22 15.45 14.91
N TRP A 632 22.43 15.92 14.67
CA TRP A 632 22.99 16.09 13.34
C TRP A 632 23.10 14.76 12.57
N ARG A 633 23.26 13.65 13.30
CA ARG A 633 23.32 12.30 12.70
C ARG A 633 21.96 11.94 12.09
N THR A 634 20.83 12.25 12.76
CA THR A 634 19.49 12.11 12.16
C THR A 634 19.40 12.89 10.85
N GLN A 635 19.76 14.18 10.87
CA GLN A 635 19.66 15.05 9.70
C GLN A 635 20.49 14.54 8.51
N LYS A 636 21.71 14.09 8.79
CA LYS A 636 22.58 13.49 7.77
C LYS A 636 22.03 12.17 7.25
N THR A 637 21.70 11.23 8.14
CA THR A 637 21.26 9.89 7.77
C THR A 637 19.97 9.93 6.95
N VAL A 638 18.96 10.71 7.37
CA VAL A 638 17.70 10.89 6.62
C VAL A 638 17.96 11.48 5.24
N ASN A 639 18.81 12.50 5.14
CA ASN A 639 19.16 13.06 3.83
C ASN A 639 19.88 12.06 2.92
N ASP A 640 20.82 11.28 3.46
CA ASP A 640 21.55 10.27 2.69
C ASP A 640 20.62 9.18 2.18
N LEU A 641 19.65 8.70 3.01
CA LEU A 641 18.67 7.70 2.63
C LEU A 641 17.72 8.22 1.56
N LEU A 642 17.17 9.45 1.72
CA LEU A 642 16.34 10.09 0.71
C LEU A 642 17.07 10.22 -0.62
N THR A 643 18.32 10.70 -0.60
CA THR A 643 19.11 10.90 -1.83
C THR A 643 19.45 9.59 -2.53
N LYS A 644 19.71 8.53 -1.76
CA LYS A 644 20.15 7.24 -2.28
C LYS A 644 18.98 6.41 -2.82
N TYR A 645 17.86 6.38 -2.13
CA TYR A 645 16.82 5.39 -2.36
C TYR A 645 15.53 5.97 -2.94
N TYR A 646 15.21 7.25 -2.68
CA TYR A 646 13.98 7.86 -3.14
C TYR A 646 14.23 8.77 -4.34
N THR A 647 14.09 8.20 -5.52
CA THR A 647 14.45 8.85 -6.80
C THR A 647 13.28 8.86 -7.79
N ALA A 648 13.31 9.79 -8.74
CA ALA A 648 12.30 9.90 -9.81
C ALA A 648 12.55 8.85 -10.94
N ARG A 649 12.74 7.58 -10.55
CA ARG A 649 12.99 6.46 -11.47
C ARG A 649 12.10 5.27 -11.09
N PRO A 650 11.88 4.30 -12.00
CA PRO A 650 11.08 3.11 -11.69
C PRO A 650 11.58 2.30 -10.49
N ASP A 651 12.88 2.34 -10.18
CA ASP A 651 13.51 1.71 -9.00
C ASP A 651 13.62 2.67 -7.79
N GLY A 652 12.82 3.75 -7.77
CA GLY A 652 12.95 4.87 -6.83
C GLY A 652 12.30 4.68 -5.47
N ILE A 653 12.04 3.46 -5.04
CA ILE A 653 11.65 3.06 -3.68
C ILE A 653 12.57 1.90 -3.28
N PRO A 654 13.07 1.84 -2.01
CA PRO A 654 14.13 0.88 -1.63
C PRO A 654 13.70 -0.60 -1.66
N GLY A 655 12.43 -0.91 -1.53
CA GLY A 655 11.84 -2.25 -1.54
C GLY A 655 10.33 -2.16 -1.66
N ASN A 656 9.60 -3.14 -1.10
CA ASN A 656 8.14 -3.12 -1.12
C ASN A 656 7.62 -1.81 -0.51
N ASP A 657 6.62 -1.19 -1.15
CA ASP A 657 6.02 0.06 -0.66
C ASP A 657 5.10 -0.17 0.56
N ASP A 658 4.75 -1.43 0.84
CA ASP A 658 3.94 -1.90 1.96
C ASP A 658 2.69 -1.05 2.16
N THR A 659 1.84 -1.09 1.12
CA THR A 659 0.59 -0.32 1.01
C THR A 659 0.73 1.18 1.28
N GLY A 660 1.90 1.76 0.96
CA GLY A 660 2.18 3.18 1.15
C GLY A 660 3.01 3.53 2.39
N THR A 661 3.49 2.55 3.17
CA THR A 661 4.31 2.80 4.36
C THR A 661 5.66 3.43 4.02
N MET A 662 6.37 2.89 3.00
CA MET A 662 7.64 3.47 2.55
C MET A 662 7.44 4.85 1.91
N SER A 663 6.35 5.03 1.16
CA SER A 663 5.96 6.34 0.62
C SER A 663 5.64 7.34 1.74
N ALA A 664 4.94 6.94 2.81
CA ALA A 664 4.68 7.80 3.97
C ALA A 664 5.99 8.17 4.72
N TRP A 665 6.95 7.24 4.81
CA TRP A 665 8.29 7.53 5.34
C TRP A 665 8.98 8.64 4.54
N ALA A 666 8.93 8.55 3.21
CA ALA A 666 9.50 9.58 2.33
C ALA A 666 8.82 10.94 2.53
N ILE A 667 7.48 10.98 2.57
CA ILE A 667 6.71 12.21 2.78
C ILE A 667 7.10 12.89 4.09
N PHE A 668 7.04 12.17 5.20
CA PHE A 668 7.40 12.73 6.50
C PHE A 668 8.85 13.20 6.55
N SER A 669 9.78 12.40 6.03
CA SER A 669 11.19 12.73 5.94
C SER A 669 11.44 14.01 5.13
N MET A 670 10.76 14.12 3.97
CA MET A 670 10.89 15.30 3.10
C MET A 670 10.22 16.55 3.70
N MET A 671 9.19 16.38 4.53
CA MET A 671 8.58 17.48 5.30
C MET A 671 9.41 17.91 6.53
N GLY A 672 10.35 17.08 6.98
CA GLY A 672 11.17 17.35 8.16
C GLY A 672 10.53 16.93 9.49
N LEU A 673 9.58 16.00 9.45
CA LEU A 673 8.87 15.42 10.60
C LEU A 673 8.93 13.90 10.53
N TYR A 674 8.86 13.20 11.67
CA TYR A 674 8.62 11.75 11.68
C TYR A 674 7.95 11.27 12.98
N PRO A 675 6.87 10.46 12.92
CA PRO A 675 6.17 9.91 14.08
C PRO A 675 6.84 8.62 14.55
N ASP A 676 8.03 8.70 15.15
CA ASP A 676 8.90 7.57 15.48
C ASP A 676 8.42 6.66 16.62
N ASN A 677 7.35 7.02 17.33
CA ASN A 677 6.78 6.25 18.45
C ASN A 677 5.26 6.12 18.32
N PRO A 678 4.73 5.16 17.56
CA PRO A 678 3.28 4.97 17.39
C PRO A 678 2.54 4.80 18.70
N GLY A 679 1.40 5.50 18.85
CA GLY A 679 0.63 5.62 20.09
C GLY A 679 1.00 6.81 20.96
N ASP A 680 2.16 7.43 20.75
CA ASP A 680 2.57 8.71 21.35
C ASP A 680 2.38 9.82 20.31
N PRO A 681 1.51 10.83 20.55
CA PRO A 681 1.20 11.87 19.57
C PRO A 681 2.34 12.88 19.41
N SER A 682 3.53 12.41 19.09
CA SER A 682 4.73 13.25 18.90
C SER A 682 5.35 13.07 17.52
N TYR A 683 6.26 13.99 17.20
CA TYR A 683 7.12 13.94 16.00
C TYR A 683 8.56 14.25 16.38
N THR A 684 9.49 13.54 15.78
CA THR A 684 10.90 13.90 15.76
C THR A 684 11.17 14.79 14.54
N LEU A 685 11.96 15.84 14.73
CA LEU A 685 12.26 16.85 13.71
C LEU A 685 13.58 16.54 13.01
N THR A 686 13.59 16.74 11.70
CA THR A 686 14.78 16.68 10.84
C THR A 686 14.75 17.84 9.84
N THR A 687 15.73 17.91 8.95
CA THR A 687 15.81 18.99 7.96
C THR A 687 14.86 18.73 6.80
N PRO A 688 13.90 19.63 6.50
CA PRO A 688 13.03 19.49 5.32
C PRO A 688 13.82 19.52 4.02
N VAL A 689 13.31 18.82 2.99
CA VAL A 689 13.86 18.89 1.62
C VAL A 689 13.46 20.21 0.94
N PHE A 690 12.26 20.68 1.21
CA PHE A 690 11.68 21.89 0.60
C PHE A 690 11.98 23.14 1.41
N ASP A 691 11.92 24.29 0.76
CA ASP A 691 12.06 25.59 1.43
C ASP A 691 10.82 25.91 2.24
N LYS A 692 9.65 25.50 1.76
CA LYS A 692 8.38 25.61 2.47
C LYS A 692 7.46 24.44 2.13
N VAL A 693 6.78 23.92 3.15
CA VAL A 693 5.69 22.93 3.05
C VAL A 693 4.46 23.53 3.72
N THR A 694 3.32 23.54 3.03
CA THR A 694 2.02 23.94 3.60
C THR A 694 1.10 22.76 3.63
N LEU A 695 0.57 22.41 4.79
CA LEU A 695 -0.43 21.37 5.01
C LEU A 695 -1.79 22.05 5.10
N HIS A 696 -2.68 21.77 4.13
CA HIS A 696 -4.04 22.30 4.06
C HIS A 696 -4.99 21.38 4.84
N LEU A 697 -5.07 21.62 6.15
CA LEU A 697 -5.81 20.77 7.07
C LEU A 697 -7.34 20.95 6.92
N ASP A 698 -8.08 19.88 7.16
CA ASP A 698 -9.53 19.90 7.16
C ASP A 698 -10.07 20.73 8.35
N PRO A 699 -10.76 21.85 8.11
CA PRO A 699 -11.21 22.74 9.18
C PRO A 699 -12.27 22.12 10.11
N LYS A 700 -12.92 21.03 9.71
CA LYS A 700 -13.83 20.27 10.55
C LYS A 700 -13.11 19.59 11.71
N PHE A 701 -11.90 19.12 11.47
CA PHE A 701 -11.07 18.40 12.44
C PHE A 701 -10.01 19.31 13.05
N TYR A 702 -9.48 20.25 12.27
CA TYR A 702 -8.42 21.18 12.63
C TYR A 702 -8.85 22.64 12.44
N PRO A 703 -9.68 23.21 13.35
CA PRO A 703 -10.18 24.56 13.21
C PRO A 703 -9.07 25.65 13.28
N GLN A 704 -7.86 25.26 13.66
CA GLN A 704 -6.68 26.13 13.64
C GLN A 704 -6.26 26.52 12.22
N GLY A 705 -6.63 25.71 11.19
CA GLY A 705 -6.29 25.92 9.79
C GLY A 705 -4.91 25.37 9.42
N ASP A 706 -4.34 25.90 8.36
CA ASP A 706 -3.12 25.42 7.74
C ASP A 706 -1.90 25.44 8.67
N ILE A 707 -1.00 24.47 8.43
CA ILE A 707 0.33 24.39 9.04
C ILE A 707 1.38 24.69 7.98
N THR A 708 2.39 25.45 8.36
CA THR A 708 3.54 25.75 7.50
C THR A 708 4.84 25.30 8.16
N ILE A 709 5.65 24.57 7.40
CA ILE A 709 7.04 24.23 7.77
C ILE A 709 7.93 24.97 6.77
N GLU A 710 8.82 25.82 7.26
CA GLU A 710 9.63 26.67 6.39
C GLU A 710 11.09 26.77 6.86
N THR A 711 11.98 26.95 5.91
CA THR A 711 13.42 27.12 6.15
C THR A 711 13.91 28.45 5.61
N ASP A 712 15.08 28.90 6.09
CA ASP A 712 15.82 30.04 5.54
C ASP A 712 16.96 29.59 4.60
N ARG A 713 16.76 28.43 3.92
CA ARG A 713 17.75 27.85 3.00
C ARG A 713 18.15 28.83 1.91
N THR A 714 19.45 29.01 1.73
CA THR A 714 20.04 29.83 0.66
C THR A 714 20.98 29.04 -0.24
N SER A 715 21.33 27.81 0.16
CA SER A 715 22.15 26.86 -0.59
C SER A 715 21.68 25.41 -0.35
N PRO A 716 21.65 24.54 -1.36
CA PRO A 716 21.36 23.11 -1.19
C PRO A 716 22.27 22.37 -0.21
N SER A 717 23.48 22.92 0.05
CA SER A 717 24.44 22.32 1.00
C SER A 717 24.08 22.57 2.48
N GLN A 718 23.11 23.43 2.76
CA GLN A 718 22.66 23.68 4.14
C GLN A 718 21.76 22.53 4.60
N LEU A 719 22.38 21.60 5.28
CA LEU A 719 21.74 20.37 5.74
C LEU A 719 21.39 20.40 7.24
N TYR A 720 22.13 21.18 8.04
CA TYR A 720 22.02 21.09 9.50
C TYR A 720 21.18 22.22 10.07
N ILE A 721 20.29 21.87 10.99
CA ILE A 721 19.46 22.82 11.71
C ILE A 721 20.32 23.57 12.73
N LYS A 722 20.29 24.89 12.65
CA LYS A 722 20.96 25.82 13.59
C LYS A 722 20.04 26.24 14.74
N SER A 723 18.78 26.51 14.43
CA SER A 723 17.75 26.88 15.40
C SER A 723 16.36 26.66 14.85
N MET A 724 15.38 26.50 15.75
CA MET A 724 13.98 26.31 15.39
C MET A 724 13.07 27.20 16.22
N THR A 725 11.94 27.59 15.61
CA THR A 725 10.81 28.22 16.31
C THR A 725 9.50 27.60 15.90
N LEU A 726 8.56 27.50 16.83
CA LEU A 726 7.19 27.05 16.56
C LEU A 726 6.22 28.11 17.11
N GLY A 727 5.36 28.65 16.23
CA GLY A 727 4.49 29.78 16.60
C GLY A 727 5.26 31.00 17.10
N GLY A 728 6.45 31.25 16.57
CA GLY A 728 7.36 32.33 17.00
C GLY A 728 8.11 32.05 18.29
N LYS A 729 7.86 30.94 18.99
CA LYS A 729 8.56 30.56 20.22
C LYS A 729 9.73 29.63 19.91
N LYS A 730 10.87 29.88 20.52
CA LYS A 730 12.08 29.05 20.38
C LYS A 730 11.82 27.63 20.87
N LEU A 731 12.16 26.62 20.04
CA LEU A 731 12.19 25.22 20.43
C LEU A 731 13.57 24.86 21.04
N ASN A 732 13.52 24.06 22.10
CA ASN A 732 14.71 23.55 22.80
C ASN A 732 14.77 22.03 22.69
N GLY A 733 14.98 21.52 21.50
CA GLY A 733 15.01 20.07 21.21
C GLY A 733 14.37 19.76 19.89
N TYR A 734 14.48 18.50 19.49
CA TYR A 734 14.06 18.01 18.16
C TYR A 734 12.80 17.14 18.23
N ARG A 735 12.01 17.27 19.30
CA ARG A 735 10.72 16.59 19.44
C ARG A 735 9.62 17.57 19.79
N ILE A 736 8.48 17.42 19.14
CA ILE A 736 7.25 18.20 19.40
C ILE A 736 6.05 17.27 19.45
N THR A 737 5.02 17.64 20.20
CA THR A 737 3.74 16.93 20.15
C THR A 737 2.90 17.38 18.96
N HIS A 738 1.99 16.53 18.52
CA HIS A 738 0.99 16.86 17.50
C HIS A 738 0.22 18.13 17.88
N LYS A 739 -0.23 18.23 19.15
CA LYS A 739 -0.90 19.42 19.66
C LYS A 739 -0.06 20.69 19.54
N GLN A 740 1.24 20.61 19.85
CA GLN A 740 2.15 21.77 19.70
C GLN A 740 2.25 22.19 18.23
N LEU A 741 2.34 21.24 17.29
CA LEU A 741 2.40 21.51 15.85
C LEU A 741 1.11 22.22 15.38
N ILE A 742 -0.05 21.67 15.72
CA ILE A 742 -1.37 22.22 15.34
C ILE A 742 -1.56 23.62 15.91
N ASP A 743 -1.30 23.82 17.22
CA ASP A 743 -1.49 25.12 17.88
C ASP A 743 -0.47 26.16 17.42
N GLY A 744 0.76 25.74 17.13
CA GLY A 744 1.86 26.61 16.71
C GLY A 744 1.80 27.07 15.27
N LYS A 745 1.16 26.29 14.38
CA LYS A 745 0.92 26.54 12.96
C LYS A 745 2.18 26.69 12.09
N THR A 746 3.15 27.46 12.52
CA THR A 746 4.37 27.73 11.73
C THR A 746 5.60 27.21 12.45
N LEU A 747 6.22 26.18 11.86
CA LEU A 747 7.51 25.65 12.26
C LEU A 747 8.59 26.27 11.34
N ARG A 748 9.48 27.09 11.91
CA ARG A 748 10.61 27.68 11.17
C ARG A 748 11.91 27.04 11.59
N MET A 749 12.72 26.64 10.62
CA MET A 749 14.04 26.08 10.81
C MET A 749 15.10 26.95 10.13
N SER A 750 16.04 27.48 10.93
CA SER A 750 17.22 28.14 10.39
C SER A 750 18.32 27.11 10.17
N LEU A 751 18.91 27.11 8.97
CA LEU A 751 19.87 26.10 8.52
C LEU A 751 21.31 26.62 8.48
N ARG A 752 22.30 25.70 8.45
CA ARG A 752 23.72 25.96 8.31
C ARG A 752 24.42 24.93 7.46
#